data_5c3a032ee6f4ff9c29572174c68118a8
#
_entry.id   5c3a032ee6f4ff9c29572174c68118a8
#
_cell.length_a   1.000
_cell.length_b   1.000
_cell.length_c   1.000
_cell.angle_alpha   90.00
_cell.angle_beta   90.00
_cell.angle_gamma   90.00
#
_symmetry.space_group_name_H-M   'P 1'
#
loop_
_entity.id
_entity.type
_entity.pdbx_description
1 polymer ?
#
loop_
_entity_poly.entity_id
_entity_poly.type
_entity_poly.pdbx_seq_one_letter_code
_entity_poly.pdbx_strand_id
1 'polypeptide(L)'
;MVLGPVPSSSADAGWWTPTARPQPDSDINVTGEPFKGTDAQGRVRGFVDAHDHIMSNEGFGGRLICGKPFSEAGVADALKDCPEHYPDGSLAVFDMITKGGDGKHDPVGWPTFKDWPAHDSLTHQQNYYAWIERAWRGGERVLVNDLVTNGVICSVYFFKDRGCDEMSAIRLEAQKTYDMQAYIDKMYGGPGKGWFRIVTDSAQAREVVKQGKLAVVLGVETSEPFGCKQILDVAQCSRADVDRGLDELYKLGVRSMFLCHKFDNALCGVRFDEGALGTAINVGQFLSTGTFWQTEKCTGPQHDNPIGLAPAPQAQKELPAGVSVPSYAADAQCNARGLTDLGAYAVRGMMKRNMMLEVDHMGVKAAGQAFDILESESYPGVISSHSWMDLGWTERLYKLGGFAAQYMNGSEGFTSEAARTKALRDKYGVGYGYGTDMNGVGGWPGPRGANTPNPVRYPFRTADGGSVVDRQTTGARTWDLNTDGAAHVGMVPDWIEDIRQVGGQGVVDDLMRGAESYLHTWGATESHRAGVNLASGAAASASSTEWWNPFVDYAPGKAVDGDTATRWASEWSDDQWVQVDLGSAHTVRRVTLDWEAAYGKAYRVEVSTDGSDWQTVSSTTTGDGGVDTVRFAAAPARYVRVHGVQRGSQWGYSLRELGVYGG
;
A
#
# COMPACT_ATOMS: atom_id res chain seq x y z
N MET A 1 -25.98 -41.38 -27.46
CA MET A 1 -25.97 -41.68 -26.03
C MET A 1 -25.78 -40.36 -25.28
N VAL A 2 -26.84 -39.88 -24.69
CA VAL A 2 -26.79 -38.65 -23.88
C VAL A 2 -26.22 -39.06 -22.51
N LEU A 3 -25.01 -38.64 -22.21
CA LEU A 3 -24.46 -38.79 -20.85
C LEU A 3 -25.18 -37.79 -19.96
N GLY A 4 -25.94 -38.30 -19.02
CA GLY A 4 -26.60 -37.50 -18.00
C GLY A 4 -25.55 -36.88 -17.01
N PRO A 5 -25.94 -35.85 -16.25
CA PRO A 5 -25.03 -35.20 -15.32
C PRO A 5 -24.58 -36.18 -14.26
N VAL A 6 -23.25 -36.23 -14.02
CA VAL A 6 -22.66 -36.94 -12.89
C VAL A 6 -23.18 -36.24 -11.63
N PRO A 7 -23.82 -36.95 -10.69
CA PRO A 7 -24.26 -36.32 -9.45
C PRO A 7 -23.05 -35.82 -8.66
N SER A 8 -22.99 -34.53 -8.40
CA SER A 8 -22.10 -33.96 -7.41
C SER A 8 -22.37 -34.63 -6.07
N SER A 9 -21.34 -35.17 -5.43
CA SER A 9 -21.44 -35.80 -4.11
C SER A 9 -22.02 -34.78 -3.11
N SER A 10 -23.08 -35.15 -2.43
CA SER A 10 -23.84 -34.36 -1.45
C SER A 10 -23.03 -34.00 -0.18
N ALA A 11 -21.70 -34.06 -0.22
CA ALA A 11 -20.81 -33.83 0.91
C ALA A 11 -20.29 -32.38 1.03
N ASP A 12 -20.51 -31.51 0.03
CA ASP A 12 -19.95 -30.13 0.00
C ASP A 12 -21.01 -29.02 0.07
N ALA A 13 -22.23 -29.29 0.50
CA ALA A 13 -23.32 -28.31 0.55
C ALA A 13 -23.26 -27.42 1.80
N GLY A 14 -22.30 -26.49 1.85
CA GLY A 14 -22.24 -25.43 2.86
C GLY A 14 -22.55 -24.05 2.27
N TRP A 15 -22.54 -23.02 3.11
CA TRP A 15 -22.76 -21.61 2.68
C TRP A 15 -21.76 -21.14 1.62
N TRP A 16 -20.60 -21.80 1.53
CA TRP A 16 -19.52 -21.54 0.56
C TRP A 16 -19.80 -22.15 -0.83
N THR A 17 -20.91 -22.83 -1.01
CA THR A 17 -21.30 -23.40 -2.30
C THR A 17 -22.31 -22.47 -2.97
N PRO A 18 -22.04 -21.96 -4.20
CA PRO A 18 -22.96 -21.09 -4.90
C PRO A 18 -24.27 -21.79 -5.26
N THR A 19 -25.38 -21.06 -5.16
CA THR A 19 -26.71 -21.57 -5.52
C THR A 19 -26.99 -21.50 -7.02
N ALA A 20 -26.25 -20.65 -7.77
CA ALA A 20 -26.54 -20.34 -9.18
C ALA A 20 -25.25 -19.96 -9.95
N ARG A 21 -24.19 -20.77 -9.87
CA ARG A 21 -22.98 -20.54 -10.68
C ARG A 21 -23.30 -20.66 -12.16
N PRO A 22 -22.83 -19.75 -13.04
CA PRO A 22 -22.93 -19.91 -14.49
C PRO A 22 -22.37 -21.25 -14.98
N GLN A 23 -22.92 -21.74 -16.08
CA GLN A 23 -22.43 -22.96 -16.72
C GLN A 23 -22.35 -22.74 -18.23
N PRO A 24 -21.20 -23.00 -18.88
CA PRO A 24 -19.94 -23.48 -18.29
C PRO A 24 -19.20 -22.39 -17.50
N ASP A 25 -18.27 -22.80 -16.62
CA ASP A 25 -17.39 -21.92 -15.84
C ASP A 25 -16.04 -22.62 -15.57
N SER A 26 -15.12 -21.92 -14.94
CA SER A 26 -13.86 -22.50 -14.42
C SER A 26 -14.14 -23.41 -13.23
N ASP A 27 -13.43 -24.53 -13.15
CA ASP A 27 -13.46 -25.38 -11.97
C ASP A 27 -12.67 -24.73 -10.82
N ILE A 28 -13.11 -24.96 -9.59
CA ILE A 28 -12.36 -24.48 -8.41
C ILE A 28 -11.25 -25.47 -8.01
N ASN A 29 -11.51 -26.78 -8.16
CA ASN A 29 -10.62 -27.88 -7.80
C ASN A 29 -10.10 -27.81 -6.36
N VAL A 30 -10.93 -27.29 -5.45
CA VAL A 30 -10.74 -27.32 -4.00
C VAL A 30 -11.99 -27.90 -3.36
N THR A 31 -11.83 -28.96 -2.57
CA THR A 31 -12.94 -29.64 -1.88
C THR A 31 -12.79 -29.49 -0.37
N GLY A 32 -13.90 -29.65 0.37
CA GLY A 32 -13.95 -29.48 1.82
C GLY A 32 -14.43 -28.08 2.23
N GLU A 33 -14.63 -27.92 3.54
CA GLU A 33 -15.06 -26.66 4.14
C GLU A 33 -13.90 -25.66 4.17
N PRO A 34 -14.08 -24.41 3.66
CA PRO A 34 -13.07 -23.39 3.80
C PRO A 34 -12.77 -23.09 5.26
N PHE A 35 -11.52 -22.85 5.59
CA PHE A 35 -11.08 -22.47 6.92
C PHE A 35 -11.83 -21.24 7.44
N LYS A 36 -12.23 -21.25 8.72
CA LYS A 36 -13.01 -20.17 9.35
C LYS A 36 -12.26 -18.85 9.53
N GLY A 37 -10.95 -18.83 9.26
CA GLY A 37 -10.13 -17.62 9.31
C GLY A 37 -9.77 -17.13 10.70
N THR A 38 -10.04 -17.88 11.77
CA THR A 38 -9.66 -17.53 13.15
C THR A 38 -9.10 -18.71 13.91
N ASP A 39 -8.21 -18.43 14.86
CA ASP A 39 -7.73 -19.44 15.83
C ASP A 39 -8.68 -19.55 17.04
N ALA A 40 -8.33 -20.45 17.97
CA ALA A 40 -9.11 -20.68 19.18
C ALA A 40 -9.21 -19.46 20.12
N GLN A 41 -8.32 -18.48 19.96
CA GLN A 41 -8.31 -17.22 20.69
C GLN A 41 -9.07 -16.10 19.96
N GLY A 42 -9.65 -16.40 18.80
CA GLY A 42 -10.39 -15.43 17.97
C GLY A 42 -9.51 -14.48 17.16
N ARG A 43 -8.17 -14.70 17.13
CA ARG A 43 -7.26 -13.94 16.28
C ARG A 43 -7.41 -14.40 14.83
N VAL A 44 -7.27 -13.48 13.89
CA VAL A 44 -7.30 -13.81 12.47
C VAL A 44 -6.14 -14.72 12.11
N ARG A 45 -6.43 -15.76 11.34
CA ARG A 45 -5.45 -16.62 10.70
C ARG A 45 -5.78 -16.79 9.24
N GLY A 46 -4.77 -16.76 8.41
CA GLY A 46 -4.89 -16.91 6.96
C GLY A 46 -3.83 -16.08 6.26
N PHE A 47 -3.72 -16.30 4.99
CA PHE A 47 -2.80 -15.57 4.12
C PHE A 47 -3.34 -14.18 3.82
N VAL A 48 -2.42 -13.25 3.56
CA VAL A 48 -2.72 -11.94 2.98
C VAL A 48 -1.95 -11.81 1.67
N ASP A 49 -2.70 -11.58 0.60
CA ASP A 49 -2.18 -10.96 -0.60
C ASP A 49 -2.26 -9.44 -0.41
N ALA A 50 -1.11 -8.81 -0.21
CA ALA A 50 -1.03 -7.40 0.13
C ALA A 50 -0.97 -6.49 -1.10
N HIS A 51 -0.96 -7.07 -2.32
CA HIS A 51 -0.81 -6.33 -3.56
C HIS A 51 -1.27 -7.16 -4.77
N ASP A 52 -2.44 -6.84 -5.31
CA ASP A 52 -3.04 -7.48 -6.48
C ASP A 52 -3.83 -6.44 -7.31
N HIS A 53 -4.00 -6.68 -8.61
CA HIS A 53 -4.63 -5.77 -9.55
C HIS A 53 -5.81 -6.41 -10.30
N ILE A 54 -6.88 -6.72 -9.58
CA ILE A 54 -8.03 -7.46 -10.13
C ILE A 54 -8.62 -6.79 -11.37
N MET A 55 -8.73 -5.45 -11.35
CA MET A 55 -9.43 -4.67 -12.35
C MET A 55 -8.52 -3.95 -13.35
N SER A 56 -7.24 -4.31 -13.45
CA SER A 56 -6.27 -3.64 -14.33
C SER A 56 -6.65 -3.67 -15.82
N ASN A 57 -7.54 -4.58 -16.24
CA ASN A 57 -8.13 -4.58 -17.57
C ASN A 57 -8.93 -3.28 -17.88
N GLU A 58 -9.39 -2.57 -16.87
CA GLU A 58 -10.03 -1.25 -16.98
C GLU A 58 -9.03 -0.10 -16.97
N GLY A 59 -7.82 -0.34 -16.50
CA GLY A 59 -6.68 0.59 -16.55
C GLY A 59 -6.05 0.69 -17.94
N PHE A 60 -4.97 1.45 -18.07
CA PHE A 60 -4.11 1.57 -19.25
C PHE A 60 -4.86 1.80 -20.58
N GLY A 61 -6.00 2.50 -20.53
CA GLY A 61 -6.83 2.74 -21.71
C GLY A 61 -7.83 1.61 -22.03
N GLY A 62 -7.86 0.53 -21.24
CA GLY A 62 -8.89 -0.51 -21.29
C GLY A 62 -8.64 -1.65 -22.27
N ARG A 63 -7.41 -1.78 -22.80
CA ARG A 63 -7.06 -2.81 -23.79
C ARG A 63 -5.70 -3.48 -23.55
N LEU A 64 -4.89 -2.97 -22.62
CA LEU A 64 -3.56 -3.54 -22.37
C LEU A 64 -3.67 -4.97 -21.81
N ILE A 65 -4.55 -5.17 -20.85
CA ILE A 65 -4.83 -6.49 -20.28
C ILE A 65 -6.08 -7.07 -20.95
N CYS A 66 -5.90 -8.13 -21.72
CA CYS A 66 -7.00 -8.82 -22.39
C CYS A 66 -7.78 -9.73 -21.45
N GLY A 67 -9.09 -9.72 -21.57
CA GLY A 67 -9.99 -10.47 -20.70
C GLY A 67 -10.54 -9.64 -19.54
N LYS A 68 -11.47 -10.23 -18.79
CA LYS A 68 -12.19 -9.60 -17.68
C LYS A 68 -12.15 -10.50 -16.45
N PRO A 69 -12.12 -9.94 -15.23
CA PRO A 69 -12.18 -10.75 -14.02
C PRO A 69 -13.55 -11.42 -13.80
N PHE A 70 -14.61 -10.92 -14.42
CA PHE A 70 -15.95 -11.54 -14.44
C PHE A 70 -16.76 -11.04 -15.63
N SER A 71 -17.83 -11.76 -15.98
CA SER A 71 -18.83 -11.31 -16.96
C SER A 71 -20.19 -11.93 -16.65
N GLU A 72 -21.26 -11.16 -16.76
CA GLU A 72 -22.65 -11.65 -16.68
C GLU A 72 -22.96 -12.65 -17.83
N ALA A 73 -22.22 -12.60 -18.93
CA ALA A 73 -22.31 -13.55 -20.05
C ALA A 73 -21.44 -14.81 -19.81
N GLY A 74 -20.78 -14.94 -18.66
CA GLY A 74 -19.99 -16.11 -18.27
C GLY A 74 -18.56 -16.11 -18.78
N VAL A 75 -17.86 -17.22 -18.53
CA VAL A 75 -16.42 -17.41 -18.80
C VAL A 75 -16.05 -17.22 -20.28
N ALA A 76 -16.90 -17.62 -21.19
CA ALA A 76 -16.67 -17.51 -22.65
C ALA A 76 -16.63 -16.06 -23.15
N ASP A 77 -17.25 -15.11 -22.43
CA ASP A 77 -17.07 -13.67 -22.69
C ASP A 77 -15.94 -13.08 -21.85
N ALA A 78 -15.80 -13.51 -20.60
CA ALA A 78 -14.78 -12.97 -19.71
C ALA A 78 -13.36 -13.30 -20.20
N LEU A 79 -13.13 -14.54 -20.61
CA LEU A 79 -11.81 -15.08 -20.99
C LEU A 79 -11.78 -15.51 -22.47
N LYS A 80 -12.38 -14.69 -23.34
CA LYS A 80 -12.37 -14.91 -24.78
C LYS A 80 -10.99 -14.68 -25.39
N ASP A 81 -10.88 -14.98 -26.68
CA ASP A 81 -9.70 -14.68 -27.48
C ASP A 81 -9.30 -13.21 -27.39
N CYS A 82 -8.01 -12.95 -27.53
CA CYS A 82 -7.39 -11.62 -27.50
C CYS A 82 -7.11 -11.12 -28.94
N PRO A 83 -8.08 -10.54 -29.64
CA PRO A 83 -7.92 -10.13 -31.05
C PRO A 83 -6.82 -9.08 -31.24
N GLU A 84 -6.51 -8.30 -30.22
CA GLU A 84 -5.42 -7.33 -30.20
C GLU A 84 -4.02 -7.98 -30.30
N HIS A 85 -3.92 -9.26 -29.91
CA HIS A 85 -2.67 -10.01 -29.92
C HIS A 85 -2.49 -10.86 -31.20
N TYR A 86 -3.51 -10.94 -32.08
CA TYR A 86 -3.43 -11.72 -33.31
C TYR A 86 -2.39 -11.16 -34.28
N PRO A 87 -1.77 -12.03 -35.14
CA PRO A 87 -2.12 -13.47 -35.25
C PRO A 87 -1.38 -14.40 -34.29
N ASP A 88 -0.27 -13.99 -33.69
CA ASP A 88 0.68 -14.89 -33.00
C ASP A 88 1.22 -14.30 -31.68
N GLY A 89 0.49 -13.41 -31.03
CA GLY A 89 0.91 -12.77 -29.79
C GLY A 89 1.88 -11.58 -29.97
N SER A 90 2.47 -11.39 -31.15
CA SER A 90 3.51 -10.37 -31.38
C SER A 90 3.04 -8.91 -31.22
N LEU A 91 1.74 -8.67 -31.14
CA LEU A 91 1.18 -7.35 -30.82
C LEU A 91 1.00 -7.09 -29.32
N ALA A 92 1.21 -8.10 -28.48
CA ALA A 92 1.30 -7.97 -27.03
C ALA A 92 2.69 -7.38 -26.64
N VAL A 93 2.89 -6.10 -26.95
CA VAL A 93 4.21 -5.43 -26.88
C VAL A 93 4.84 -5.52 -25.49
N PHE A 94 4.03 -5.49 -24.41
CA PHE A 94 4.55 -5.61 -23.04
C PHE A 94 5.03 -7.02 -22.72
N ASP A 95 4.43 -8.06 -23.27
CA ASP A 95 4.95 -9.43 -23.15
C ASP A 95 6.35 -9.56 -23.76
N MET A 96 6.62 -8.86 -24.88
CA MET A 96 7.96 -8.81 -25.48
C MET A 96 8.99 -8.11 -24.59
N ILE A 97 8.59 -7.02 -23.93
CA ILE A 97 9.48 -6.24 -23.05
C ILE A 97 9.85 -7.06 -21.81
N THR A 98 8.88 -7.75 -21.23
CA THR A 98 9.05 -8.47 -19.95
C THR A 98 9.62 -9.87 -20.13
N LYS A 99 9.27 -10.58 -21.19
CA LYS A 99 9.79 -11.94 -21.49
C LYS A 99 11.20 -11.97 -22.09
N GLY A 100 11.67 -10.84 -22.62
CA GLY A 100 12.95 -10.78 -23.32
C GLY A 100 13.00 -11.60 -24.63
N GLY A 101 11.87 -11.91 -25.24
CA GLY A 101 11.70 -12.69 -26.46
C GLY A 101 10.99 -11.94 -27.58
N ASP A 102 10.37 -12.66 -28.49
CA ASP A 102 9.52 -12.11 -29.55
C ASP A 102 8.04 -11.95 -29.13
N GLY A 103 7.70 -12.28 -27.88
CA GLY A 103 6.36 -12.18 -27.30
C GLY A 103 5.32 -13.15 -27.88
N LYS A 104 5.76 -14.05 -28.77
CA LYS A 104 4.84 -14.93 -29.49
C LYS A 104 4.17 -15.92 -28.58
N HIS A 105 2.85 -16.02 -28.73
CA HIS A 105 2.00 -16.97 -28.06
C HIS A 105 0.67 -17.11 -28.84
N ASP A 106 -0.05 -18.19 -28.61
CA ASP A 106 -1.42 -18.37 -29.14
C ASP A 106 -2.39 -17.55 -28.28
N PRO A 107 -3.01 -16.49 -28.83
CA PRO A 107 -3.93 -15.62 -28.08
C PRO A 107 -5.33 -16.21 -27.88
N VAL A 108 -5.56 -17.48 -28.24
CA VAL A 108 -6.85 -18.14 -28.08
C VAL A 108 -7.13 -18.41 -26.61
N GLY A 109 -8.28 -17.89 -26.14
CA GLY A 109 -8.79 -18.06 -24.80
C GLY A 109 -9.74 -19.26 -24.64
N TRP A 110 -10.88 -19.01 -24.03
CA TRP A 110 -11.90 -20.03 -23.79
C TRP A 110 -12.33 -20.72 -25.10
N PRO A 111 -12.45 -22.07 -25.12
CA PRO A 111 -12.19 -23.00 -24.01
C PRO A 111 -10.80 -23.63 -24.00
N THR A 112 -9.92 -23.32 -24.92
CA THR A 112 -8.68 -24.07 -25.17
C THR A 112 -7.51 -23.62 -24.32
N PHE A 113 -7.32 -22.33 -24.11
CA PHE A 113 -6.22 -21.75 -23.29
C PHE A 113 -4.87 -22.36 -23.59
N LYS A 114 -4.44 -22.33 -24.85
CA LYS A 114 -3.24 -23.02 -25.24
C LYS A 114 -1.97 -22.42 -24.58
N ASP A 115 -1.81 -21.12 -24.66
CA ASP A 115 -0.60 -20.43 -24.19
C ASP A 115 -0.84 -19.41 -23.09
N TRP A 116 -2.10 -19.11 -22.72
CA TRP A 116 -2.43 -18.20 -21.62
C TRP A 116 -3.64 -18.70 -20.81
N PRO A 117 -3.82 -18.29 -19.55
CA PRO A 117 -2.83 -17.54 -18.75
C PRO A 117 -1.57 -18.38 -18.53
N ALA A 118 -0.44 -17.67 -18.39
CA ALA A 118 0.86 -18.26 -18.12
C ALA A 118 1.66 -17.30 -17.21
N HIS A 119 2.62 -17.83 -16.47
CA HIS A 119 3.44 -17.06 -15.53
C HIS A 119 4.19 -15.88 -16.17
N ASP A 120 4.30 -15.86 -17.48
CA ASP A 120 5.01 -14.86 -18.29
C ASP A 120 4.16 -14.24 -19.40
N SER A 121 2.85 -14.56 -19.48
CA SER A 121 1.90 -13.99 -20.42
C SER A 121 1.11 -12.85 -19.75
N LEU A 122 1.78 -11.70 -19.54
CA LEU A 122 1.43 -10.67 -18.57
C LEU A 122 0.33 -9.71 -19.02
N THR A 123 -0.02 -9.72 -20.31
CA THR A 123 -1.08 -8.87 -20.89
C THR A 123 -2.41 -9.59 -21.06
N HIS A 124 -2.62 -10.68 -20.32
CA HIS A 124 -3.86 -11.42 -20.25
C HIS A 124 -4.43 -11.42 -18.84
N GLN A 125 -5.75 -11.55 -18.71
CA GLN A 125 -6.42 -11.63 -17.41
C GLN A 125 -6.00 -12.86 -16.64
N GLN A 126 -5.52 -12.66 -15.40
CA GLN A 126 -5.04 -13.69 -14.49
C GLN A 126 -5.78 -13.67 -13.14
N ASN A 127 -6.75 -12.74 -12.99
CA ASN A 127 -7.59 -12.53 -11.81
C ASN A 127 -9.07 -12.85 -12.06
N TYR A 128 -9.37 -13.94 -12.78
CA TYR A 128 -10.75 -14.38 -12.96
C TYR A 128 -11.36 -14.77 -11.61
N TYR A 129 -12.60 -14.36 -11.34
CA TYR A 129 -13.23 -14.49 -10.02
C TYR A 129 -13.18 -15.92 -9.45
N ALA A 130 -13.33 -16.95 -10.30
CA ALA A 130 -13.28 -18.35 -9.87
C ALA A 130 -11.85 -18.76 -9.45
N TRP A 131 -10.82 -18.15 -10.01
CA TRP A 131 -9.43 -18.35 -9.59
C TRP A 131 -9.16 -17.66 -8.25
N ILE A 132 -9.71 -16.46 -8.03
CA ILE A 132 -9.68 -15.80 -6.71
C ILE A 132 -10.42 -16.64 -5.66
N GLU A 133 -11.58 -17.24 -6.04
CA GLU A 133 -12.30 -18.17 -5.16
C GLU A 133 -11.41 -19.35 -4.75
N ARG A 134 -10.60 -19.89 -5.68
CA ARG A 134 -9.66 -20.97 -5.37
C ARG A 134 -8.59 -20.53 -4.38
N ALA A 135 -8.00 -19.32 -4.53
CA ALA A 135 -7.03 -18.76 -3.60
C ALA A 135 -7.65 -18.57 -2.19
N TRP A 136 -8.85 -17.98 -2.13
CA TRP A 136 -9.60 -17.86 -0.88
C TRP A 136 -9.87 -19.22 -0.21
N ARG A 137 -10.32 -20.21 -0.95
CA ARG A 137 -10.54 -21.58 -0.42
C ARG A 137 -9.24 -22.24 -0.01
N GLY A 138 -8.11 -21.84 -0.62
CA GLY A 138 -6.76 -22.26 -0.27
C GLY A 138 -6.19 -21.66 1.02
N GLY A 139 -6.87 -20.67 1.61
CA GLY A 139 -6.46 -20.09 2.91
C GLY A 139 -6.22 -18.58 2.90
N GLU A 140 -6.40 -17.89 1.78
CA GLU A 140 -6.34 -16.43 1.72
C GLU A 140 -7.54 -15.80 2.44
N ARG A 141 -7.29 -14.78 3.24
CA ARG A 141 -8.32 -14.14 4.07
C ARG A 141 -8.36 -12.63 3.95
N VAL A 142 -7.27 -12.03 3.51
CA VAL A 142 -7.18 -10.61 3.18
C VAL A 142 -6.55 -10.50 1.80
N LEU A 143 -7.15 -9.68 0.95
CA LEU A 143 -6.64 -9.34 -0.37
C LEU A 143 -6.69 -7.83 -0.53
N VAL A 144 -5.57 -7.21 -0.89
CA VAL A 144 -5.50 -5.79 -1.24
C VAL A 144 -5.57 -5.67 -2.75
N ASN A 145 -6.67 -5.11 -3.24
CA ASN A 145 -6.83 -4.80 -4.66
C ASN A 145 -6.34 -3.37 -4.90
N ASP A 146 -5.10 -3.24 -5.34
CA ASP A 146 -4.53 -1.95 -5.74
C ASP A 146 -5.03 -1.58 -7.12
N LEU A 147 -5.83 -0.52 -7.19
CA LEU A 147 -6.34 0.05 -8.43
C LEU A 147 -5.17 0.67 -9.20
N VAL A 148 -4.91 0.22 -10.43
CA VAL A 148 -3.64 0.48 -11.11
C VAL A 148 -3.82 1.03 -12.51
N THR A 149 -3.06 2.06 -12.82
CA THR A 149 -2.88 2.54 -14.19
C THR A 149 -1.62 3.38 -14.32
N ASN A 150 -1.19 3.60 -15.57
CA ASN A 150 -0.08 4.48 -15.87
C ASN A 150 -0.37 5.26 -17.16
N GLY A 151 -0.42 6.58 -17.04
CA GLY A 151 -0.78 7.47 -18.14
C GLY A 151 0.20 7.45 -19.31
N VAL A 152 1.50 7.19 -19.07
CA VAL A 152 2.51 7.07 -20.13
C VAL A 152 2.33 5.76 -20.88
N ILE A 153 2.23 4.63 -20.18
CA ILE A 153 1.97 3.32 -20.77
C ILE A 153 0.70 3.37 -21.62
N CYS A 154 -0.39 3.92 -21.06
CA CYS A 154 -1.62 4.14 -21.79
C CYS A 154 -1.40 4.99 -23.05
N SER A 155 -0.61 6.06 -22.96
CA SER A 155 -0.41 7.00 -24.09
C SER A 155 0.34 6.37 -25.26
N VAL A 156 1.34 5.51 -24.97
CA VAL A 156 2.15 4.84 -26.01
C VAL A 156 1.51 3.54 -26.53
N TYR A 157 0.57 2.94 -25.82
CA TYR A 157 -0.12 1.74 -26.28
C TYR A 157 -1.12 2.07 -27.38
N PHE A 158 -1.10 1.29 -28.46
CA PHE A 158 -1.87 1.58 -29.67
C PHE A 158 -3.37 1.37 -29.52
N PHE A 159 -3.76 0.33 -28.77
CA PHE A 159 -5.16 -0.05 -28.64
C PHE A 159 -5.74 0.52 -27.35
N LYS A 160 -6.75 1.35 -27.45
CA LYS A 160 -7.44 1.93 -26.30
C LYS A 160 -8.90 2.22 -26.60
N ASP A 161 -9.73 2.01 -25.58
CA ASP A 161 -11.15 2.34 -25.61
C ASP A 161 -11.45 3.63 -24.84
N ARG A 162 -10.47 4.10 -24.01
CA ARG A 162 -10.64 5.21 -23.07
C ARG A 162 -9.43 6.14 -23.07
N GLY A 163 -9.62 7.32 -22.46
CA GLY A 163 -8.52 8.24 -22.17
C GLY A 163 -7.54 7.71 -21.12
N CYS A 164 -6.41 8.39 -21.01
CA CYS A 164 -5.29 8.00 -20.13
C CYS A 164 -5.22 8.80 -18.82
N ASP A 165 -6.34 9.43 -18.41
CA ASP A 165 -6.43 10.08 -17.10
C ASP A 165 -6.47 9.03 -15.99
N GLU A 166 -5.46 9.04 -15.12
CA GLU A 166 -5.27 8.00 -14.10
C GLU A 166 -6.42 7.96 -13.10
N MET A 167 -6.88 9.12 -12.62
CA MET A 167 -7.97 9.15 -11.64
C MET A 167 -9.30 8.67 -12.23
N SER A 168 -9.52 8.85 -13.53
CA SER A 168 -10.72 8.31 -14.22
C SER A 168 -10.67 6.78 -14.30
N ALA A 169 -9.51 6.18 -14.55
CA ALA A 169 -9.33 4.74 -14.54
C ALA A 169 -9.56 4.18 -13.11
N ILE A 170 -8.97 4.80 -12.09
CA ILE A 170 -9.12 4.40 -10.68
C ILE A 170 -10.60 4.40 -10.24
N ARG A 171 -11.38 5.41 -10.63
CA ARG A 171 -12.84 5.43 -10.35
C ARG A 171 -13.55 4.26 -10.98
N LEU A 172 -13.21 3.94 -12.23
CA LEU A 172 -13.83 2.84 -12.96
C LEU A 172 -13.46 1.49 -12.35
N GLU A 173 -12.19 1.26 -12.02
CA GLU A 173 -11.72 0.04 -11.39
C GLU A 173 -12.37 -0.18 -10.02
N ALA A 174 -12.49 0.88 -9.21
CA ALA A 174 -13.21 0.82 -7.95
C ALA A 174 -14.67 0.40 -8.17
N GLN A 175 -15.39 1.05 -9.11
CA GLN A 175 -16.77 0.69 -9.44
C GLN A 175 -16.89 -0.77 -9.90
N LYS A 176 -15.97 -1.24 -10.76
CA LYS A 176 -15.96 -2.61 -11.26
C LYS A 176 -15.67 -3.63 -10.16
N THR A 177 -14.88 -3.28 -9.15
CA THR A 177 -14.66 -4.14 -8.00
C THR A 177 -15.96 -4.31 -7.18
N TYR A 178 -16.74 -3.24 -6.99
CA TYR A 178 -18.08 -3.34 -6.40
C TYR A 178 -19.06 -4.11 -7.26
N ASP A 179 -19.01 -3.95 -8.59
CA ASP A 179 -19.83 -4.73 -9.52
C ASP A 179 -19.51 -6.23 -9.41
N MET A 180 -18.23 -6.62 -9.29
CA MET A 180 -17.81 -8.00 -9.08
C MET A 180 -18.32 -8.56 -7.74
N GLN A 181 -18.26 -7.78 -6.67
CA GLN A 181 -18.88 -8.18 -5.39
C GLN A 181 -20.36 -8.47 -5.55
N ALA A 182 -21.10 -7.61 -6.24
CA ALA A 182 -22.53 -7.81 -6.48
C ALA A 182 -22.81 -9.04 -7.38
N TYR A 183 -21.95 -9.28 -8.38
CA TYR A 183 -22.00 -10.47 -9.22
C TYR A 183 -21.82 -11.75 -8.41
N ILE A 184 -20.82 -11.79 -7.51
CA ILE A 184 -20.59 -12.93 -6.62
C ILE A 184 -21.76 -13.08 -5.63
N ASP A 185 -22.25 -12.00 -5.05
CA ASP A 185 -23.40 -12.01 -4.14
C ASP A 185 -24.64 -12.67 -4.80
N LYS A 186 -24.89 -12.35 -6.06
CA LYS A 186 -26.00 -12.93 -6.85
C LYS A 186 -25.89 -14.47 -6.95
N MET A 187 -24.69 -14.99 -7.14
CA MET A 187 -24.46 -16.44 -7.21
C MET A 187 -24.70 -17.14 -5.86
N TYR A 188 -24.55 -16.43 -4.77
CA TYR A 188 -24.72 -16.96 -3.39
C TYR A 188 -26.07 -16.60 -2.76
N GLY A 189 -27.04 -16.17 -3.55
CA GLY A 189 -28.43 -15.94 -3.10
C GLY A 189 -28.75 -14.52 -2.66
N GLY A 190 -27.91 -13.53 -3.01
CA GLY A 190 -28.22 -12.11 -2.88
C GLY A 190 -27.22 -11.30 -2.05
N PRO A 191 -27.50 -10.02 -1.86
CA PRO A 191 -26.58 -9.06 -1.21
C PRO A 191 -26.01 -9.55 0.11
N GLY A 192 -24.70 -9.45 0.29
CA GLY A 192 -23.97 -9.84 1.48
C GLY A 192 -23.76 -11.35 1.67
N LYS A 193 -24.25 -12.19 0.75
CA LYS A 193 -24.17 -13.64 0.86
C LYS A 193 -22.88 -14.22 0.28
N GLY A 194 -22.25 -13.54 -0.69
CA GLY A 194 -21.01 -13.97 -1.31
C GLY A 194 -19.82 -13.98 -0.35
N TRP A 195 -18.77 -14.64 -0.77
CA TRP A 195 -17.52 -14.78 -0.02
C TRP A 195 -16.56 -13.58 -0.21
N PHE A 196 -16.65 -12.82 -1.28
CA PHE A 196 -15.83 -11.65 -1.60
C PHE A 196 -16.46 -10.40 -0.98
N ARG A 197 -15.76 -9.75 -0.06
CA ARG A 197 -16.32 -8.63 0.72
C ARG A 197 -15.36 -7.45 0.73
N ILE A 198 -15.70 -6.36 0.03
CA ILE A 198 -14.99 -5.09 0.15
C ILE A 198 -15.25 -4.53 1.53
N VAL A 199 -14.17 -4.14 2.22
CA VAL A 199 -14.17 -3.63 3.59
C VAL A 199 -13.50 -2.26 3.66
N THR A 200 -13.97 -1.41 4.58
CA THR A 200 -13.48 -0.04 4.71
C THR A 200 -12.92 0.29 6.09
N ASP A 201 -12.91 -0.68 6.97
CA ASP A 201 -12.24 -0.60 8.28
C ASP A 201 -11.79 -1.99 8.76
N SER A 202 -10.82 -2.01 9.67
CA SER A 202 -10.20 -3.23 10.17
C SER A 202 -11.16 -4.10 11.00
N ALA A 203 -12.12 -3.51 11.69
CA ALA A 203 -13.12 -4.23 12.48
C ALA A 203 -14.09 -4.98 11.55
N GLN A 204 -14.54 -4.34 10.47
CA GLN A 204 -15.34 -4.95 9.42
C GLN A 204 -14.57 -6.11 8.76
N ALA A 205 -13.27 -5.90 8.44
CA ALA A 205 -12.43 -6.93 7.87
C ALA A 205 -12.33 -8.17 8.78
N ARG A 206 -12.11 -7.97 10.09
CA ARG A 206 -12.07 -9.06 11.08
C ARG A 206 -13.39 -9.82 11.16
N GLU A 207 -14.52 -9.13 11.11
CA GLU A 207 -15.84 -9.76 11.13
C GLU A 207 -16.10 -10.57 9.85
N VAL A 208 -15.69 -10.07 8.69
CA VAL A 208 -15.75 -10.79 7.40
C VAL A 208 -14.93 -12.08 7.47
N VAL A 209 -13.68 -12.00 7.93
CA VAL A 209 -12.80 -13.16 8.04
C VAL A 209 -13.33 -14.18 9.06
N LYS A 210 -13.88 -13.72 10.19
CA LYS A 210 -14.52 -14.58 11.20
C LYS A 210 -15.70 -15.38 10.64
N GLN A 211 -16.39 -14.82 9.65
CA GLN A 211 -17.44 -15.52 8.90
C GLN A 211 -16.88 -16.53 7.88
N GLY A 212 -15.56 -16.67 7.77
CA GLY A 212 -14.88 -17.52 6.81
C GLY A 212 -14.76 -16.94 5.40
N LYS A 213 -15.09 -15.64 5.22
CA LYS A 213 -15.08 -14.92 3.93
C LYS A 213 -13.74 -14.25 3.68
N LEU A 214 -13.57 -13.74 2.44
CA LEU A 214 -12.42 -12.94 2.03
C LEU A 214 -12.71 -11.45 2.27
N ALA A 215 -11.86 -10.80 3.05
CA ALA A 215 -11.87 -9.34 3.20
C ALA A 215 -11.02 -8.70 2.09
N VAL A 216 -11.61 -7.82 1.31
CA VAL A 216 -10.96 -7.13 0.19
C VAL A 216 -10.81 -5.66 0.55
N VAL A 217 -9.57 -5.19 0.56
CA VAL A 217 -9.20 -3.80 0.83
C VAL A 217 -8.90 -3.13 -0.51
N LEU A 218 -9.33 -1.89 -0.72
CA LEU A 218 -8.94 -1.12 -1.89
C LEU A 218 -7.69 -0.29 -1.58
N GLY A 219 -6.67 -0.45 -2.43
CA GLY A 219 -5.49 0.38 -2.51
C GLY A 219 -5.42 1.14 -3.84
N VAL A 220 -4.40 1.97 -4.03
CA VAL A 220 -4.14 2.69 -5.29
C VAL A 220 -2.66 2.72 -5.60
N GLU A 221 -2.30 2.28 -6.81
CA GLU A 221 -0.97 2.38 -7.37
C GLU A 221 -0.98 3.12 -8.70
N THR A 222 -0.58 4.38 -8.69
CA THR A 222 -0.49 5.21 -9.90
C THR A 222 0.79 6.05 -9.93
N SER A 223 1.22 6.44 -11.11
CA SER A 223 2.40 7.29 -11.27
C SER A 223 2.11 8.77 -11.07
N GLU A 224 0.87 9.21 -11.29
CA GLU A 224 0.47 10.61 -11.25
C GLU A 224 -0.82 10.82 -10.42
N PRO A 225 -0.86 10.40 -9.13
CA PRO A 225 -2.08 10.51 -8.31
C PRO A 225 -2.54 11.97 -8.24
N PHE A 226 -3.87 12.17 -8.32
CA PHE A 226 -4.51 13.51 -8.26
C PHE A 226 -4.12 14.45 -9.42
N GLY A 227 -3.53 13.94 -10.51
CA GLY A 227 -2.90 14.75 -11.54
C GLY A 227 -1.62 15.44 -11.09
N CYS A 228 -0.99 14.95 -10.03
CA CYS A 228 0.26 15.48 -9.47
C CYS A 228 1.50 15.13 -10.31
N LYS A 229 1.35 15.33 -11.61
CA LYS A 229 2.43 15.29 -12.57
C LYS A 229 3.43 16.42 -12.31
N GLN A 230 4.68 16.22 -12.71
CA GLN A 230 5.62 17.32 -12.86
C GLN A 230 6.03 17.46 -14.33
N ILE A 231 6.30 18.67 -14.76
CA ILE A 231 6.85 18.96 -16.09
C ILE A 231 8.02 19.93 -15.90
N LEU A 232 9.22 19.51 -16.29
CA LEU A 232 10.45 20.28 -16.11
C LEU A 232 10.60 20.81 -14.68
N ASP A 233 10.41 19.93 -13.71
CA ASP A 233 10.45 20.17 -12.26
C ASP A 233 9.35 21.12 -11.71
N VAL A 234 8.35 21.47 -12.51
CA VAL A 234 7.20 22.26 -12.07
C VAL A 234 6.00 21.36 -11.78
N ALA A 235 5.52 21.39 -10.54
CA ALA A 235 4.33 20.65 -10.13
C ALA A 235 3.09 21.13 -10.91
N GLN A 236 2.28 20.17 -11.39
CA GLN A 236 1.03 20.43 -12.11
C GLN A 236 -0.20 20.34 -11.21
N CYS A 237 -0.01 20.15 -9.91
CA CYS A 237 -1.08 20.10 -8.91
C CYS A 237 -0.74 21.00 -7.71
N SER A 238 -1.74 21.24 -6.88
CA SER A 238 -1.67 22.04 -5.67
C SER A 238 -2.07 21.24 -4.42
N ARG A 239 -1.90 21.79 -3.23
CA ARG A 239 -2.41 21.20 -1.96
C ARG A 239 -3.93 20.96 -2.03
N ALA A 240 -4.69 21.84 -2.67
CA ALA A 240 -6.12 21.66 -2.83
C ALA A 240 -6.48 20.47 -3.74
N ASP A 241 -5.65 20.17 -4.75
CA ASP A 241 -5.82 18.99 -5.60
C ASP A 241 -5.54 17.71 -4.79
N VAL A 242 -4.48 17.71 -3.97
CA VAL A 242 -4.17 16.62 -3.05
C VAL A 242 -5.31 16.36 -2.07
N ASP A 243 -5.85 17.41 -1.42
CA ASP A 243 -6.97 17.26 -0.48
C ASP A 243 -8.21 16.68 -1.15
N ARG A 244 -8.60 17.21 -2.33
CA ARG A 244 -9.75 16.68 -3.09
C ARG A 244 -9.55 15.23 -3.49
N GLY A 245 -8.35 14.90 -3.98
CA GLY A 245 -8.02 13.54 -4.41
C GLY A 245 -8.04 12.54 -3.26
N LEU A 246 -7.45 12.88 -2.12
CA LEU A 246 -7.50 12.04 -0.92
C LEU A 246 -8.93 11.85 -0.39
N ASP A 247 -9.76 12.92 -0.39
CA ASP A 247 -11.16 12.83 0.01
C ASP A 247 -11.95 11.93 -0.94
N GLU A 248 -11.67 12.03 -2.22
CA GLU A 248 -12.30 11.19 -3.25
C GLU A 248 -11.93 9.72 -3.07
N LEU A 249 -10.64 9.40 -2.97
CA LEU A 249 -10.18 8.02 -2.76
C LEU A 249 -10.76 7.42 -1.48
N TYR A 250 -10.76 8.18 -0.39
CA TYR A 250 -11.34 7.72 0.87
C TYR A 250 -12.84 7.40 0.74
N LYS A 251 -13.61 8.23 -0.01
CA LYS A 251 -15.04 7.99 -0.30
C LYS A 251 -15.26 6.78 -1.21
N LEU A 252 -14.34 6.48 -2.12
CA LEU A 252 -14.38 5.27 -2.95
C LEU A 252 -14.11 3.98 -2.14
N GLY A 253 -13.63 4.11 -0.90
CA GLY A 253 -13.30 2.97 -0.05
C GLY A 253 -11.81 2.65 0.01
N VAL A 254 -10.94 3.42 -0.65
CA VAL A 254 -9.48 3.24 -0.62
C VAL A 254 -8.93 3.49 0.78
N ARG A 255 -8.02 2.62 1.24
CA ARG A 255 -7.40 2.70 2.57
C ARG A 255 -5.88 2.68 2.57
N SER A 256 -5.25 2.35 1.45
CA SER A 256 -3.82 2.48 1.24
C SER A 256 -3.52 3.12 -0.12
N MET A 257 -2.35 3.74 -0.27
CA MET A 257 -1.92 4.21 -1.57
C MET A 257 -0.42 4.49 -1.65
N PHE A 258 0.09 4.39 -2.87
CA PHE A 258 1.41 4.86 -3.27
C PHE A 258 1.37 6.35 -3.61
N LEU A 259 2.43 7.09 -3.31
CA LEU A 259 2.55 8.49 -3.73
C LEU A 259 3.25 8.65 -5.08
N CYS A 260 4.04 7.68 -5.48
CA CYS A 260 4.68 7.59 -6.79
C CYS A 260 4.95 6.12 -7.11
N HIS A 261 5.01 5.78 -8.40
CA HIS A 261 5.16 4.39 -8.87
C HIS A 261 6.36 4.26 -9.81
N LYS A 262 6.24 4.55 -11.10
CA LYS A 262 7.32 4.35 -12.08
C LYS A 262 8.05 5.63 -12.46
N PHE A 263 7.47 6.80 -12.23
CA PHE A 263 8.04 8.09 -12.61
C PHE A 263 8.05 9.05 -11.43
N ASP A 264 9.12 9.88 -11.39
CA ASP A 264 9.14 11.03 -10.50
C ASP A 264 7.93 11.92 -10.79
N ASN A 265 7.29 12.37 -9.74
CA ASN A 265 6.12 13.23 -9.87
C ASN A 265 6.23 14.45 -8.93
N ALA A 266 5.15 15.22 -8.80
CA ALA A 266 5.14 16.38 -7.93
C ALA A 266 5.21 16.05 -6.43
N LEU A 267 5.04 14.78 -6.03
CA LEU A 267 5.04 14.35 -4.63
C LEU A 267 6.37 13.71 -4.20
N CYS A 268 6.95 12.84 -5.04
CA CYS A 268 8.17 12.10 -4.69
C CYS A 268 9.01 11.64 -5.89
N GLY A 269 10.28 11.33 -5.61
CA GLY A 269 11.16 10.59 -6.49
C GLY A 269 11.00 9.08 -6.28
N VAL A 270 11.06 8.34 -7.39
CA VAL A 270 10.84 6.89 -7.41
C VAL A 270 12.13 6.09 -7.21
N ARG A 271 11.98 4.85 -6.74
CA ARG A 271 13.01 3.82 -6.81
C ARG A 271 13.18 3.38 -8.26
N PHE A 272 14.42 3.29 -8.71
CA PHE A 272 14.70 2.93 -10.10
C PHE A 272 14.37 1.46 -10.38
N ASP A 273 13.88 1.19 -11.59
CA ASP A 273 13.90 -0.16 -12.15
C ASP A 273 15.31 -0.48 -12.67
N GLU A 274 15.71 -1.74 -12.61
CA GLU A 274 17.09 -2.12 -12.95
C GLU A 274 17.27 -2.61 -14.38
N GLY A 275 18.51 -2.57 -14.83
CA GLY A 275 18.94 -3.14 -16.10
C GLY A 275 18.29 -2.52 -17.33
N ALA A 276 17.91 -3.37 -18.30
CA ALA A 276 17.29 -2.92 -19.55
C ALA A 276 15.89 -2.34 -19.34
N LEU A 277 15.13 -2.89 -18.38
CA LEU A 277 13.83 -2.36 -17.99
C LEU A 277 13.98 -0.96 -17.39
N GLY A 278 14.94 -0.75 -16.51
CA GLY A 278 15.23 0.56 -15.95
C GLY A 278 15.56 1.61 -17.01
N THR A 279 16.27 1.21 -18.09
CA THR A 279 16.50 2.11 -19.23
C THR A 279 15.19 2.47 -19.95
N ALA A 280 14.30 1.51 -20.18
CA ALA A 280 13.02 1.75 -20.83
C ALA A 280 12.10 2.63 -19.97
N ILE A 281 12.04 2.37 -18.67
CA ILE A 281 11.26 3.20 -17.71
C ILE A 281 11.84 4.61 -17.63
N ASN A 282 13.16 4.81 -17.71
CA ASN A 282 13.78 6.13 -17.73
C ASN A 282 13.44 6.93 -19.00
N VAL A 283 13.21 6.27 -20.13
CA VAL A 283 12.62 6.91 -21.31
C VAL A 283 11.17 7.32 -21.03
N GLY A 284 10.37 6.46 -20.38
CA GLY A 284 9.03 6.80 -19.91
C GLY A 284 9.04 7.99 -18.93
N GLN A 285 10.00 8.04 -18.02
CA GLN A 285 10.26 9.19 -17.15
C GLN A 285 10.42 10.48 -17.97
N PHE A 286 11.26 10.46 -19.01
CA PHE A 286 11.44 11.63 -19.88
C PHE A 286 10.15 12.00 -20.60
N LEU A 287 9.40 11.03 -21.11
CA LEU A 287 8.11 11.27 -21.78
C LEU A 287 7.05 11.84 -20.84
N SER A 288 7.06 11.43 -19.55
CA SER A 288 6.17 11.96 -18.52
C SER A 288 6.55 13.38 -18.10
N THR A 289 7.83 13.60 -17.77
CA THR A 289 8.28 14.80 -17.02
C THR A 289 9.09 15.80 -17.83
N GLY A 290 9.55 15.43 -19.03
CA GLY A 290 10.51 16.19 -19.83
C GLY A 290 11.96 16.09 -19.34
N THR A 291 12.22 15.30 -18.28
CA THR A 291 13.55 15.08 -17.70
C THR A 291 13.81 13.60 -17.48
N PHE A 292 15.04 13.14 -17.67
CA PHE A 292 15.49 11.83 -17.21
C PHE A 292 15.70 11.84 -15.71
N TRP A 293 15.70 10.67 -15.08
CA TRP A 293 16.07 10.53 -13.67
C TRP A 293 17.38 11.24 -13.37
N GLN A 294 17.41 11.96 -12.27
CA GLN A 294 18.60 12.59 -11.74
C GLN A 294 19.15 11.70 -10.63
N THR A 295 20.41 11.32 -10.73
CA THR A 295 21.04 10.41 -9.76
C THR A 295 22.08 11.12 -8.91
N GLU A 296 22.22 10.67 -7.67
CA GLU A 296 23.25 11.11 -6.75
C GLU A 296 23.88 9.91 -6.02
N LYS A 297 24.99 10.15 -5.36
CA LYS A 297 25.60 9.14 -4.48
C LYS A 297 24.75 8.97 -3.23
N CYS A 298 24.46 7.70 -2.88
CA CYS A 298 23.72 7.40 -1.67
C CYS A 298 24.49 7.85 -0.42
N THR A 299 23.79 8.42 0.56
CA THR A 299 24.38 8.93 1.81
C THR A 299 24.36 7.91 2.94
N GLY A 300 23.62 6.81 2.80
CA GLY A 300 23.47 5.72 3.77
C GLY A 300 23.77 4.35 3.19
N PRO A 301 23.52 3.28 3.94
CA PRO A 301 23.63 1.91 3.44
C PRO A 301 22.49 1.53 2.48
N GLN A 302 21.38 2.26 2.49
CA GLN A 302 20.25 2.05 1.58
C GLN A 302 20.56 2.65 0.21
N HIS A 303 20.07 2.01 -0.84
CA HIS A 303 20.27 2.44 -2.22
C HIS A 303 19.08 2.06 -3.10
N ASP A 304 18.88 2.81 -4.17
CA ASP A 304 17.97 2.44 -5.23
C ASP A 304 18.59 1.34 -6.11
N ASN A 305 17.78 0.74 -6.98
CA ASN A 305 18.29 -0.29 -7.88
C ASN A 305 19.21 0.36 -8.93
N PRO A 306 20.26 -0.36 -9.40
CA PRO A 306 21.18 0.16 -10.40
C PRO A 306 20.49 0.29 -11.77
N ILE A 307 20.51 1.48 -12.35
CA ILE A 307 20.06 1.70 -13.72
C ILE A 307 21.07 1.07 -14.68
N GLY A 308 20.58 0.34 -15.71
CA GLY A 308 21.43 -0.27 -16.70
C GLY A 308 22.27 0.76 -17.47
N LEU A 309 23.54 0.42 -17.75
CA LEU A 309 24.49 1.31 -18.43
C LEU A 309 24.32 1.35 -19.96
N ALA A 310 23.56 0.42 -20.54
CA ALA A 310 23.36 0.33 -21.99
C ALA A 310 21.95 0.76 -22.37
N PRO A 311 21.79 1.77 -23.25
CA PRO A 311 20.48 2.11 -23.79
C PRO A 311 19.92 0.93 -24.59
N ALA A 312 18.70 0.50 -24.30
CA ALA A 312 17.99 -0.42 -25.18
C ALA A 312 17.77 0.28 -26.53
N PRO A 313 18.23 -0.27 -27.67
CA PRO A 313 18.13 0.39 -28.98
C PRO A 313 16.69 0.78 -29.37
N GLN A 314 15.70 0.01 -28.87
CA GLN A 314 14.28 0.28 -29.09
C GLN A 314 13.81 1.50 -28.31
N ALA A 315 14.19 1.62 -27.05
CA ALA A 315 13.82 2.76 -26.21
C ALA A 315 14.39 4.08 -26.73
N GLN A 316 15.57 4.06 -27.34
CA GLN A 316 16.17 5.25 -27.96
C GLN A 316 15.35 5.79 -29.14
N LYS A 317 14.57 4.94 -29.83
CA LYS A 317 13.75 5.36 -30.99
C LYS A 317 12.52 6.19 -30.59
N GLU A 318 12.07 6.05 -29.36
CA GLU A 318 10.92 6.79 -28.82
C GLU A 318 11.27 8.23 -28.41
N LEU A 319 12.59 8.56 -28.40
CA LEU A 319 13.06 9.88 -28.01
C LEU A 319 13.04 10.86 -29.17
N PRO A 320 12.79 12.16 -28.91
CA PRO A 320 12.92 13.21 -29.91
C PRO A 320 14.33 13.26 -30.53
N ALA A 321 14.41 13.73 -31.77
CA ALA A 321 15.68 13.87 -32.46
C ALA A 321 16.67 14.73 -31.66
N GLY A 322 17.87 14.20 -31.44
CA GLY A 322 18.92 14.86 -30.66
C GLY A 322 18.89 14.62 -29.17
N VAL A 323 17.89 13.90 -28.65
CA VAL A 323 17.83 13.44 -27.24
C VAL A 323 18.42 12.03 -27.13
N SER A 324 19.23 11.81 -26.12
CA SER A 324 19.82 10.48 -25.81
C SER A 324 19.67 10.15 -24.33
N VAL A 325 19.51 8.86 -24.02
CA VAL A 325 19.49 8.40 -22.62
C VAL A 325 20.83 8.76 -21.96
N PRO A 326 20.83 9.38 -20.78
CA PRO A 326 22.04 9.74 -20.07
C PRO A 326 22.80 8.50 -19.58
N SER A 327 24.13 8.63 -19.47
CA SER A 327 24.97 7.65 -18.77
C SER A 327 25.09 8.05 -17.30
N TYR A 328 24.90 7.10 -16.40
CA TYR A 328 24.99 7.32 -14.97
C TYR A 328 26.32 6.79 -14.40
N ALA A 329 26.86 7.47 -13.38
CA ALA A 329 28.03 7.00 -12.67
C ALA A 329 27.68 5.72 -11.87
N ALA A 330 28.58 4.75 -11.83
CA ALA A 330 28.34 3.46 -11.18
C ALA A 330 28.08 3.56 -9.66
N ASP A 331 28.52 4.65 -9.01
CA ASP A 331 28.33 4.93 -7.59
C ASP A 331 27.17 5.90 -7.30
N ALA A 332 26.49 6.42 -8.33
CA ALA A 332 25.35 7.31 -8.21
C ALA A 332 24.04 6.50 -8.31
N GLN A 333 23.73 5.73 -7.27
CA GLN A 333 22.64 4.76 -7.24
C GLN A 333 21.43 5.23 -6.43
N CYS A 334 21.31 6.53 -6.15
CA CYS A 334 20.16 7.09 -5.47
C CYS A 334 19.49 8.17 -6.33
N ASN A 335 18.15 8.16 -6.34
CA ASN A 335 17.37 9.23 -6.95
C ASN A 335 17.65 10.53 -6.18
N ALA A 336 18.11 11.55 -6.88
CA ALA A 336 18.37 12.86 -6.31
C ALA A 336 17.08 13.54 -5.81
N ARG A 337 15.94 13.17 -6.40
CA ARG A 337 14.62 13.63 -5.95
C ARG A 337 14.19 12.85 -4.72
N GLY A 338 13.90 13.58 -3.64
CA GLY A 338 13.30 13.04 -2.43
C GLY A 338 11.78 13.22 -2.40
N LEU A 339 11.23 13.17 -1.20
CA LEU A 339 9.87 13.60 -0.93
C LEU A 339 9.80 15.14 -1.03
N THR A 340 8.87 15.66 -1.83
CA THR A 340 8.70 17.11 -1.98
C THR A 340 7.89 17.69 -0.81
N ASP A 341 7.81 19.02 -0.71
CA ASP A 341 6.91 19.68 0.27
C ASP A 341 5.44 19.29 0.05
N LEU A 342 5.05 19.10 -1.24
CA LEU A 342 3.72 18.65 -1.58
C LEU A 342 3.52 17.16 -1.23
N GLY A 343 4.56 16.34 -1.40
CA GLY A 343 4.56 14.95 -0.95
C GLY A 343 4.46 14.83 0.57
N ALA A 344 5.23 15.62 1.31
CA ALA A 344 5.13 15.70 2.76
C ALA A 344 3.72 16.15 3.23
N TYR A 345 3.09 17.07 2.48
CA TYR A 345 1.70 17.46 2.71
C TYR A 345 0.74 16.29 2.44
N ALA A 346 0.94 15.54 1.35
CA ALA A 346 0.13 14.36 1.02
C ALA A 346 0.24 13.27 2.10
N VAL A 347 1.44 12.95 2.59
CA VAL A 347 1.64 12.00 3.72
C VAL A 347 0.81 12.42 4.92
N ARG A 348 0.89 13.68 5.34
CA ARG A 348 0.08 14.19 6.46
C ARG A 348 -1.43 14.19 6.16
N GLY A 349 -1.80 14.41 4.91
CA GLY A 349 -3.19 14.31 4.43
C GLY A 349 -3.75 12.88 4.53
N MET A 350 -2.94 11.87 4.21
CA MET A 350 -3.27 10.45 4.42
C MET A 350 -3.40 10.13 5.91
N MET A 351 -2.47 10.59 6.73
CA MET A 351 -2.49 10.39 8.19
C MET A 351 -3.76 10.96 8.83
N LYS A 352 -4.22 12.14 8.40
CA LYS A 352 -5.49 12.76 8.87
C LYS A 352 -6.72 11.90 8.54
N ARG A 353 -6.64 11.06 7.51
CA ARG A 353 -7.72 10.16 7.05
C ARG A 353 -7.52 8.72 7.53
N ASN A 354 -6.50 8.45 8.34
CA ASN A 354 -6.14 7.12 8.79
C ASN A 354 -5.91 6.14 7.62
N MET A 355 -5.31 6.63 6.53
CA MET A 355 -4.91 5.83 5.36
C MET A 355 -3.48 5.33 5.53
N MET A 356 -3.20 4.12 5.09
CA MET A 356 -1.87 3.54 5.12
C MET A 356 -1.04 4.01 3.91
N LEU A 357 0.21 4.41 4.18
CA LEU A 357 1.17 4.77 3.15
C LEU A 357 1.89 3.52 2.65
N GLU A 358 1.82 3.27 1.35
CA GLU A 358 2.66 2.29 0.67
C GLU A 358 4.01 2.94 0.36
N VAL A 359 5.10 2.35 0.87
CA VAL A 359 6.45 2.91 0.68
C VAL A 359 7.23 2.25 -0.45
N ASP A 360 6.70 1.17 -1.01
CA ASP A 360 7.26 0.57 -2.21
C ASP A 360 7.25 1.58 -3.35
N HIS A 361 8.17 1.44 -4.28
CA HIS A 361 8.46 2.37 -5.37
C HIS A 361 8.98 3.76 -4.97
N MET A 362 8.95 4.15 -3.72
CA MET A 362 9.62 5.39 -3.31
C MET A 362 11.15 5.20 -3.36
N GLY A 363 11.86 6.15 -3.98
CA GLY A 363 13.31 6.21 -3.92
C GLY A 363 13.80 6.27 -2.46
N VAL A 364 14.99 5.74 -2.17
CA VAL A 364 15.46 5.63 -0.77
C VAL A 364 15.47 6.96 -0.04
N LYS A 365 15.76 8.07 -0.74
CA LYS A 365 15.71 9.42 -0.18
C LYS A 365 14.28 9.82 0.18
N ALA A 366 13.32 9.59 -0.71
CA ALA A 366 11.91 9.88 -0.48
C ALA A 366 11.32 9.01 0.64
N ALA A 367 11.60 7.72 0.63
CA ALA A 367 11.18 6.78 1.67
C ALA A 367 11.74 7.16 3.04
N GLY A 368 13.04 7.50 3.12
CA GLY A 368 13.66 7.97 4.36
C GLY A 368 12.96 9.20 4.95
N GLN A 369 12.68 10.20 4.12
CA GLN A 369 11.94 11.41 4.52
C GLN A 369 10.48 11.12 4.91
N ALA A 370 9.82 10.18 4.23
CA ALA A 370 8.49 9.73 4.62
C ALA A 370 8.52 9.05 6.00
N PHE A 371 9.48 8.13 6.23
CA PHE A 371 9.67 7.53 7.55
C PHE A 371 9.95 8.57 8.65
N ASP A 372 10.73 9.62 8.37
CA ASP A 372 10.98 10.70 9.33
C ASP A 372 9.67 11.39 9.76
N ILE A 373 8.76 11.63 8.80
CA ILE A 373 7.43 12.17 9.10
C ILE A 373 6.61 11.19 9.94
N LEU A 374 6.51 9.92 9.51
CA LEU A 374 5.73 8.91 10.20
C LEU A 374 6.24 8.68 11.63
N GLU A 375 7.56 8.59 11.82
CA GLU A 375 8.19 8.45 13.15
C GLU A 375 7.96 9.68 14.00
N SER A 376 8.04 10.88 13.38
CA SER A 376 7.78 12.14 14.08
C SER A 376 6.37 12.22 14.64
N GLU A 377 5.42 11.59 14.00
CA GLU A 377 4.03 11.52 14.43
C GLU A 377 3.69 10.20 15.15
N SER A 378 4.63 9.24 15.25
CA SER A 378 4.40 7.87 15.74
C SER A 378 3.27 7.16 14.98
N TYR A 379 3.18 7.39 13.68
CA TYR A 379 2.09 6.90 12.84
C TYR A 379 2.38 5.46 12.36
N PRO A 380 1.54 4.47 12.70
CA PRO A 380 1.79 3.08 12.37
C PRO A 380 1.38 2.68 10.94
N GLY A 381 0.62 3.54 10.26
CA GLY A 381 0.04 3.27 8.95
C GLY A 381 1.05 3.29 7.81
N VAL A 382 1.97 2.34 7.79
CA VAL A 382 2.97 2.18 6.74
C VAL A 382 3.08 0.73 6.31
N ILE A 383 3.12 0.50 4.99
CA ILE A 383 3.15 -0.84 4.39
C ILE A 383 4.24 -0.88 3.31
N SER A 384 4.91 -2.05 3.19
CA SER A 384 5.59 -2.50 1.99
C SER A 384 4.83 -3.72 1.51
N SER A 385 4.10 -3.59 0.41
CA SER A 385 3.12 -4.59 0.00
C SER A 385 3.69 -5.67 -0.93
N HIS A 386 4.83 -5.39 -1.62
CA HIS A 386 5.47 -6.32 -2.55
C HIS A 386 7.02 -6.20 -2.60
N SER A 387 7.64 -5.78 -1.48
CA SER A 387 9.10 -5.69 -1.27
C SER A 387 9.86 -4.83 -2.30
N TRP A 388 9.26 -3.75 -2.79
CA TRP A 388 9.92 -2.78 -3.68
C TRP A 388 10.57 -1.61 -2.92
N MET A 389 10.63 -1.67 -1.60
CA MET A 389 11.46 -0.77 -0.79
C MET A 389 12.86 -1.38 -0.57
N ASP A 390 13.84 -0.55 -0.17
CA ASP A 390 15.12 -1.07 0.31
C ASP A 390 14.93 -1.81 1.64
N LEU A 391 15.43 -3.05 1.73
CA LEU A 391 15.26 -3.90 2.93
C LEU A 391 15.87 -3.28 4.19
N GLY A 392 16.80 -2.33 4.05
CA GLY A 392 17.36 -1.57 5.18
C GLY A 392 16.33 -0.69 5.93
N TRP A 393 15.17 -0.45 5.33
CA TRP A 393 14.06 0.25 6.00
C TRP A 393 13.13 -0.65 6.82
N THR A 394 13.24 -1.98 6.70
CA THR A 394 12.34 -2.95 7.33
C THR A 394 12.25 -2.78 8.84
N GLU A 395 13.35 -2.50 9.54
CA GLU A 395 13.33 -2.29 10.99
C GLU A 395 12.56 -1.02 11.38
N ARG A 396 12.71 0.08 10.62
CA ARG A 396 11.93 1.31 10.85
C ARG A 396 10.44 1.06 10.67
N LEU A 397 10.07 0.34 9.60
CA LEU A 397 8.70 -0.04 9.32
C LEU A 397 8.08 -0.83 10.48
N TYR A 398 8.73 -1.92 10.92
CA TYR A 398 8.19 -2.73 12.03
C TYR A 398 8.18 -2.00 13.37
N LYS A 399 9.16 -1.13 13.63
CA LYS A 399 9.20 -0.30 14.85
C LYS A 399 8.02 0.66 14.95
N LEU A 400 7.51 1.14 13.84
CA LEU A 400 6.28 1.95 13.78
C LEU A 400 5.00 1.11 13.99
N GLY A 401 5.07 -0.20 13.83
CA GLY A 401 3.90 -1.08 13.80
C GLY A 401 3.37 -1.36 12.39
N GLY A 402 4.19 -1.06 11.38
CA GLY A 402 3.87 -1.29 9.97
C GLY A 402 3.94 -2.77 9.57
N PHE A 403 3.52 -3.06 8.35
CA PHE A 403 3.46 -4.41 7.80
C PHE A 403 4.29 -4.52 6.51
N ALA A 404 5.00 -5.64 6.33
CA ALA A 404 5.71 -5.93 5.10
C ALA A 404 5.30 -7.29 4.52
N ALA A 405 5.11 -7.29 3.20
CA ALA A 405 4.91 -8.46 2.37
C ALA A 405 6.01 -8.51 1.28
N GLN A 406 6.27 -9.69 0.78
CA GLN A 406 7.26 -9.91 -0.26
C GLN A 406 6.59 -10.15 -1.61
N TYR A 407 7.24 -9.71 -2.69
CA TYR A 407 6.82 -10.06 -4.05
C TYR A 407 6.72 -11.57 -4.23
N MET A 408 5.64 -12.04 -4.83
CA MET A 408 5.42 -13.44 -5.16
C MET A 408 6.40 -13.88 -6.26
N ASN A 409 7.55 -14.37 -5.85
CA ASN A 409 8.58 -14.89 -6.75
C ASN A 409 8.78 -16.40 -6.58
N GLY A 410 9.79 -16.98 -7.25
CA GLY A 410 10.13 -18.39 -7.10
C GLY A 410 10.39 -18.78 -5.65
N SER A 411 9.93 -19.96 -5.24
CA SER A 411 9.89 -20.41 -3.84
C SER A 411 11.24 -20.37 -3.12
N GLU A 412 12.35 -20.58 -3.83
CA GLU A 412 13.71 -20.47 -3.26
C GLU A 412 14.06 -19.01 -2.96
N GLY A 413 13.77 -18.09 -3.89
CA GLY A 413 13.98 -16.65 -3.70
C GLY A 413 13.14 -16.11 -2.56
N PHE A 414 11.84 -16.44 -2.56
CA PHE A 414 10.90 -16.06 -1.50
C PHE A 414 11.36 -16.54 -0.12
N THR A 415 11.71 -17.83 -0.01
CA THR A 415 12.17 -18.41 1.26
C THR A 415 13.47 -17.79 1.75
N SER A 416 14.39 -17.47 0.83
CA SER A 416 15.66 -16.80 1.16
C SER A 416 15.43 -15.40 1.71
N GLU A 417 14.53 -14.60 1.11
CA GLU A 417 14.19 -13.26 1.62
C GLU A 417 13.42 -13.34 2.94
N ALA A 418 12.47 -14.27 3.06
CA ALA A 418 11.77 -14.52 4.31
C ALA A 418 12.74 -14.84 5.46
N ALA A 419 13.80 -15.60 5.18
CA ALA A 419 14.84 -15.91 6.17
C ALA A 419 15.64 -14.65 6.58
N ARG A 420 15.95 -13.74 5.65
CA ARG A 420 16.68 -12.49 5.96
C ARG A 420 15.91 -11.57 6.91
N THR A 421 14.61 -11.52 6.79
CA THR A 421 13.74 -10.65 7.62
C THR A 421 13.20 -11.35 8.88
N LYS A 422 13.42 -12.66 9.04
CA LYS A 422 12.83 -13.47 10.13
C LYS A 422 13.14 -12.94 11.53
N ALA A 423 14.40 -12.57 11.78
CA ALA A 423 14.81 -12.09 13.11
C ALA A 423 14.08 -10.78 13.50
N LEU A 424 13.82 -9.89 12.52
CA LEU A 424 13.05 -8.68 12.75
C LEU A 424 11.57 -8.99 12.99
N ARG A 425 10.97 -9.91 12.20
CA ARG A 425 9.58 -10.32 12.41
C ARG A 425 9.38 -10.95 13.79
N ASP A 426 10.30 -11.78 14.23
CA ASP A 426 10.26 -12.38 15.56
C ASP A 426 10.40 -11.32 16.67
N LYS A 427 11.32 -10.34 16.49
CA LYS A 427 11.53 -9.24 17.44
C LYS A 427 10.27 -8.40 17.63
N TYR A 428 9.53 -8.14 16.57
CA TYR A 428 8.33 -7.28 16.60
C TYR A 428 7.01 -8.09 16.66
N GLY A 429 7.07 -9.42 16.66
CA GLY A 429 5.90 -10.31 16.78
C GLY A 429 4.97 -10.28 15.57
N VAL A 430 5.48 -9.94 14.38
CA VAL A 430 4.68 -9.81 13.17
C VAL A 430 4.75 -11.07 12.29
N GLY A 431 3.66 -11.37 11.57
CA GLY A 431 3.63 -12.37 10.52
C GLY A 431 4.22 -11.83 9.20
N TYR A 432 4.03 -12.59 8.13
CA TYR A 432 4.54 -12.23 6.81
C TYR A 432 3.43 -12.30 5.77
N GLY A 433 3.52 -11.49 4.73
CA GLY A 433 2.60 -11.50 3.59
C GLY A 433 3.31 -11.74 2.29
N TYR A 434 2.54 -11.83 1.24
CA TYR A 434 3.02 -11.75 -0.13
C TYR A 434 2.20 -10.69 -0.89
N GLY A 435 2.76 -10.17 -1.97
CA GLY A 435 2.06 -9.40 -2.98
C GLY A 435 2.20 -10.14 -4.29
N THR A 436 1.09 -10.50 -4.91
CA THR A 436 1.11 -11.18 -6.20
C THR A 436 1.48 -10.24 -7.33
N ASP A 437 1.12 -8.97 -7.23
CA ASP A 437 1.21 -8.02 -8.35
C ASP A 437 0.59 -8.61 -9.63
N MET A 438 -0.45 -9.43 -9.46
CA MET A 438 -1.09 -10.15 -10.56
C MET A 438 -1.79 -9.13 -11.47
N ASN A 439 -1.53 -9.21 -12.79
CA ASN A 439 -1.94 -8.22 -13.78
C ASN A 439 -1.26 -6.83 -13.66
N GLY A 440 -0.24 -6.67 -12.79
CA GLY A 440 0.61 -5.47 -12.70
C GLY A 440 1.76 -5.44 -13.73
N VAL A 441 1.74 -6.34 -14.70
CA VAL A 441 2.79 -6.48 -15.75
C VAL A 441 4.15 -6.93 -15.20
N GLY A 442 4.18 -7.51 -14.00
CA GLY A 442 5.33 -8.19 -13.38
C GLY A 442 5.35 -9.69 -13.71
N GLY A 443 6.49 -10.36 -13.59
CA GLY A 443 6.62 -11.81 -13.82
C GLY A 443 6.39 -12.61 -12.54
N TRP A 444 5.82 -13.82 -12.67
CA TRP A 444 5.53 -14.70 -11.54
C TRP A 444 6.39 -15.96 -11.52
N PRO A 445 6.27 -16.79 -10.44
CA PRO A 445 7.03 -18.02 -10.35
C PRO A 445 6.89 -18.89 -11.60
N GLY A 446 7.98 -19.10 -12.31
CA GLY A 446 8.03 -20.04 -13.43
C GLY A 446 7.95 -21.50 -12.98
N PRO A 447 7.91 -22.43 -13.94
CA PRO A 447 7.89 -23.85 -13.66
C PRO A 447 9.08 -24.31 -12.82
N ARG A 448 8.83 -25.16 -11.82
CA ARG A 448 9.89 -25.81 -11.03
C ARG A 448 10.76 -26.77 -11.85
N GLY A 449 10.22 -27.25 -12.96
CA GLY A 449 10.87 -28.23 -13.83
C GLY A 449 10.67 -29.68 -13.39
N ALA A 450 10.73 -30.57 -14.39
CA ALA A 450 10.40 -32.00 -14.21
C ALA A 450 11.32 -32.76 -13.24
N ASN A 451 12.53 -32.25 -12.96
CA ASN A 451 13.55 -32.91 -12.14
C ASN A 451 13.75 -32.23 -10.77
N THR A 452 12.81 -31.38 -10.34
CA THR A 452 12.90 -30.75 -9.02
C THR A 452 12.86 -31.82 -7.92
N PRO A 453 13.71 -31.72 -6.87
CA PRO A 453 13.76 -32.75 -5.81
C PRO A 453 12.50 -32.82 -4.97
N ASN A 454 11.75 -31.71 -4.84
CA ASN A 454 10.56 -31.62 -4.00
C ASN A 454 9.40 -31.02 -4.79
N PRO A 455 8.79 -31.74 -5.77
CA PRO A 455 7.69 -31.20 -6.55
C PRO A 455 6.42 -31.10 -5.70
N VAL A 456 5.55 -30.18 -6.01
CA VAL A 456 4.18 -30.16 -5.50
C VAL A 456 3.46 -31.45 -5.93
N ARG A 457 2.88 -32.14 -4.99
CA ARG A 457 2.17 -33.41 -5.24
C ARG A 457 0.68 -33.19 -5.07
N TYR A 458 -0.06 -33.45 -6.10
CA TYR A 458 -1.53 -33.33 -6.10
C TYR A 458 -2.23 -34.67 -5.84
N PRO A 459 -3.41 -34.68 -5.18
CA PRO A 459 -3.93 -33.55 -4.41
C PRO A 459 -3.16 -33.37 -3.09
N PHE A 460 -3.18 -32.14 -2.55
CA PHE A 460 -2.58 -31.81 -1.25
C PHE A 460 -3.60 -31.13 -0.32
N ARG A 461 -3.30 -31.11 0.99
CA ARG A 461 -4.12 -30.39 1.96
C ARG A 461 -3.64 -28.96 2.14
N THR A 462 -4.60 -28.05 2.32
CA THR A 462 -4.30 -26.66 2.70
C THR A 462 -3.52 -26.59 4.02
N ALA A 463 -2.85 -25.47 4.28
CA ALA A 463 -2.01 -25.26 5.46
C ALA A 463 -2.74 -25.48 6.80
N ASP A 464 -4.06 -25.25 6.83
CA ASP A 464 -4.95 -25.51 7.97
C ASP A 464 -5.50 -26.96 7.99
N GLY A 465 -5.27 -27.73 6.94
CA GLY A 465 -5.72 -29.12 6.78
C GLY A 465 -7.20 -29.30 6.47
N GLY A 466 -7.98 -28.22 6.37
CA GLY A 466 -9.45 -28.25 6.20
C GLY A 466 -9.89 -28.62 4.79
N SER A 467 -9.19 -28.14 3.79
CA SER A 467 -9.51 -28.34 2.38
C SER A 467 -8.49 -29.21 1.66
N VAL A 468 -8.88 -29.75 0.52
CA VAL A 468 -8.01 -30.52 -0.38
C VAL A 468 -7.98 -29.83 -1.72
N VAL A 469 -6.77 -29.53 -2.20
CA VAL A 469 -6.47 -28.81 -3.43
C VAL A 469 -5.97 -29.78 -4.49
N ASP A 470 -6.57 -29.75 -5.68
CA ASP A 470 -6.09 -30.47 -6.84
C ASP A 470 -5.69 -29.49 -7.96
N ARG A 471 -5.10 -30.00 -9.04
CA ARG A 471 -4.72 -29.18 -10.20
C ARG A 471 -5.92 -28.37 -10.70
N GLN A 472 -5.69 -27.10 -10.99
CA GLN A 472 -6.75 -26.22 -11.46
C GLN A 472 -7.08 -26.50 -12.93
N THR A 473 -8.37 -26.58 -13.26
CA THR A 473 -8.86 -26.82 -14.64
C THR A 473 -9.82 -25.70 -15.05
N THR A 474 -9.59 -25.14 -16.22
CA THR A 474 -10.53 -24.21 -16.90
C THR A 474 -10.64 -24.61 -18.36
N GLY A 475 -11.86 -24.88 -18.81
CA GLY A 475 -12.09 -25.37 -20.17
C GLY A 475 -11.36 -26.68 -20.46
N ALA A 476 -10.50 -26.66 -21.47
CA ALA A 476 -9.72 -27.82 -21.87
C ALA A 476 -8.34 -27.90 -21.25
N ARG A 477 -7.93 -26.86 -20.48
CA ARG A 477 -6.59 -26.78 -19.87
C ARG A 477 -6.62 -27.08 -18.40
N THR A 478 -5.61 -27.84 -17.95
CA THR A 478 -5.31 -28.08 -16.54
C THR A 478 -3.90 -27.58 -16.26
N TRP A 479 -3.72 -26.77 -15.19
CA TRP A 479 -2.43 -26.25 -14.79
C TRP A 479 -1.83 -27.05 -13.64
N ASP A 480 -0.52 -27.26 -13.72
CA ASP A 480 0.31 -27.89 -12.70
C ASP A 480 1.49 -26.95 -12.41
N LEU A 481 1.66 -26.49 -11.15
CA LEU A 481 2.72 -25.54 -10.78
C LEU A 481 4.11 -26.01 -11.20
N ASN A 482 4.35 -27.33 -11.18
CA ASN A 482 5.66 -27.87 -11.54
C ASN A 482 6.01 -27.66 -13.02
N THR A 483 5.03 -27.65 -13.92
CA THR A 483 5.20 -27.57 -15.37
C THR A 483 4.77 -26.22 -15.96
N ASP A 484 3.83 -25.52 -15.35
CA ASP A 484 3.25 -24.28 -15.86
C ASP A 484 3.68 -23.04 -15.04
N GLY A 485 4.20 -23.23 -13.84
CA GLY A 485 4.44 -22.12 -12.89
C GLY A 485 3.11 -21.55 -12.36
N ALA A 486 3.17 -20.37 -11.76
CA ALA A 486 1.99 -19.67 -11.26
C ALA A 486 1.32 -18.89 -12.39
N ALA A 487 0.45 -19.55 -13.14
CA ALA A 487 -0.15 -18.98 -14.35
C ALA A 487 -1.26 -17.94 -14.09
N HIS A 488 -1.88 -17.98 -12.93
CA HIS A 488 -2.98 -17.09 -12.50
C HIS A 488 -3.13 -17.14 -10.98
N VAL A 489 -3.87 -16.19 -10.39
CA VAL A 489 -4.05 -16.08 -8.92
C VAL A 489 -4.57 -17.37 -8.27
N GLY A 490 -5.34 -18.17 -9.00
CA GLY A 490 -5.79 -19.46 -8.51
C GLY A 490 -4.67 -20.46 -8.20
N MET A 491 -3.42 -20.23 -8.65
CA MET A 491 -2.26 -21.05 -8.34
C MET A 491 -1.54 -20.65 -7.03
N VAL A 492 -2.03 -19.65 -6.32
CA VAL A 492 -1.50 -19.25 -5.00
C VAL A 492 -1.48 -20.40 -3.99
N PRO A 493 -2.53 -21.22 -3.83
CA PRO A 493 -2.46 -22.38 -2.92
C PRO A 493 -1.35 -23.39 -3.28
N ASP A 494 -1.11 -23.58 -4.58
CA ASP A 494 -0.08 -24.46 -5.11
C ASP A 494 1.33 -23.89 -4.80
N TRP A 495 1.50 -22.59 -4.98
CA TRP A 495 2.73 -21.89 -4.63
C TRP A 495 3.00 -21.89 -3.12
N ILE A 496 1.99 -21.75 -2.27
CA ILE A 496 2.13 -21.89 -0.82
C ILE A 496 2.59 -23.31 -0.44
N GLU A 497 2.06 -24.34 -1.12
CA GLU A 497 2.53 -25.72 -0.91
C GLU A 497 3.98 -25.87 -1.35
N ASP A 498 4.37 -25.22 -2.46
CA ASP A 498 5.75 -25.21 -2.92
C ASP A 498 6.69 -24.48 -1.93
N ILE A 499 6.28 -23.34 -1.37
CA ILE A 499 6.97 -22.68 -0.24
C ILE A 499 7.15 -23.63 0.94
N ARG A 500 6.14 -24.44 1.24
CA ARG A 500 6.23 -25.44 2.33
C ARG A 500 7.25 -26.53 2.03
N GLN A 501 7.36 -26.95 0.76
CA GLN A 501 8.34 -27.97 0.32
C GLN A 501 9.78 -27.44 0.37
N VAL A 502 9.99 -26.15 0.06
CA VAL A 502 11.32 -25.52 0.00
C VAL A 502 11.76 -24.94 1.34
N GLY A 503 10.89 -24.14 1.95
CA GLY A 503 11.16 -23.35 3.18
C GLY A 503 10.71 -24.02 4.48
N GLY A 504 9.93 -25.08 4.37
CA GLY A 504 9.36 -25.79 5.51
C GLY A 504 8.13 -25.11 6.11
N GLN A 505 7.49 -25.80 7.07
CA GLN A 505 6.25 -25.37 7.71
C GLN A 505 6.37 -24.00 8.41
N GLY A 506 7.55 -23.65 8.94
CA GLY A 506 7.75 -22.40 9.68
C GLY A 506 7.51 -21.14 8.84
N VAL A 507 7.85 -21.16 7.55
CA VAL A 507 7.56 -20.03 6.63
C VAL A 507 6.06 -19.94 6.38
N VAL A 508 5.39 -21.07 6.19
CA VAL A 508 3.92 -21.10 6.00
C VAL A 508 3.19 -20.64 7.27
N ASP A 509 3.70 -20.99 8.46
CA ASP A 509 3.13 -20.51 9.73
C ASP A 509 3.28 -18.99 9.89
N ASP A 510 4.38 -18.40 9.41
CA ASP A 510 4.57 -16.96 9.38
C ASP A 510 3.57 -16.30 8.40
N LEU A 511 3.38 -16.89 7.22
CA LEU A 511 2.38 -16.43 6.23
C LEU A 511 0.95 -16.54 6.78
N MET A 512 0.60 -17.64 7.51
CA MET A 512 -0.70 -17.81 8.16
C MET A 512 -0.99 -16.78 9.25
N ARG A 513 0.02 -16.04 9.74
CA ARG A 513 -0.13 -14.89 10.64
C ARG A 513 -0.20 -13.56 9.91
N GLY A 514 -0.01 -13.56 8.60
CA GLY A 514 0.07 -12.35 7.78
C GLY A 514 -1.22 -11.53 7.85
N ALA A 515 -2.37 -12.14 7.66
CA ALA A 515 -3.66 -11.44 7.73
C ALA A 515 -3.88 -10.74 9.09
N GLU A 516 -3.56 -11.38 10.21
CA GLU A 516 -3.65 -10.75 11.54
C GLU A 516 -2.71 -9.54 11.64
N SER A 517 -1.47 -9.66 11.14
CA SER A 517 -0.49 -8.58 11.22
C SER A 517 -0.88 -7.38 10.35
N TYR A 518 -1.38 -7.61 9.14
CA TYR A 518 -1.93 -6.55 8.29
C TYR A 518 -3.09 -5.82 8.98
N LEU A 519 -4.07 -6.57 9.50
CA LEU A 519 -5.23 -6.00 10.19
C LEU A 519 -4.86 -5.33 11.52
N HIS A 520 -3.78 -5.75 12.17
CA HIS A 520 -3.24 -5.08 13.35
C HIS A 520 -2.66 -3.71 12.99
N THR A 521 -1.83 -3.62 11.93
CA THR A 521 -1.31 -2.35 11.41
C THR A 521 -2.44 -1.42 11.02
N TRP A 522 -3.45 -1.90 10.29
CA TRP A 522 -4.60 -1.09 9.90
C TRP A 522 -5.42 -0.62 11.11
N GLY A 523 -5.76 -1.49 12.06
CA GLY A 523 -6.48 -1.11 13.27
C GLY A 523 -5.71 -0.13 14.16
N ALA A 524 -4.39 -0.28 14.25
CA ALA A 524 -3.52 0.70 14.92
C ALA A 524 -3.56 2.07 14.20
N THR A 525 -3.57 2.05 12.86
CA THR A 525 -3.70 3.26 12.02
C THR A 525 -5.04 3.98 12.27
N GLU A 526 -6.14 3.24 12.30
CA GLU A 526 -7.48 3.79 12.59
C GLU A 526 -7.60 4.34 14.01
N SER A 527 -6.95 3.69 14.96
CA SER A 527 -6.92 4.10 16.35
C SER A 527 -5.97 5.29 16.59
N HIS A 528 -5.07 5.52 15.63
CA HIS A 528 -4.10 6.59 15.72
C HIS A 528 -4.80 7.93 15.54
N ARG A 529 -4.82 8.74 16.60
CA ARG A 529 -5.27 10.11 16.55
C ARG A 529 -4.13 11.01 16.09
N ALA A 530 -3.65 10.80 14.85
CA ALA A 530 -2.65 11.65 14.26
C ALA A 530 -3.17 13.07 14.17
N GLY A 531 -2.47 13.98 14.80
CA GLY A 531 -2.67 15.41 14.57
C GLY A 531 -3.95 16.00 15.13
N VAL A 532 -4.74 15.32 15.95
CA VAL A 532 -5.75 16.01 16.73
C VAL A 532 -5.02 16.79 17.83
N ASN A 533 -4.89 18.10 17.62
CA ASN A 533 -4.44 18.99 18.68
C ASN A 533 -5.49 18.99 19.79
N LEU A 534 -5.23 18.23 20.87
CA LEU A 534 -6.12 18.15 22.03
C LEU A 534 -6.29 19.51 22.73
N ALA A 535 -5.36 20.45 22.48
CA ALA A 535 -5.40 21.80 23.02
C ALA A 535 -6.23 22.76 22.16
N SER A 536 -6.60 22.41 20.91
CA SER A 536 -7.33 23.32 20.02
C SER A 536 -8.70 23.69 20.61
N GLY A 537 -8.90 24.99 20.88
CA GLY A 537 -10.09 25.52 21.51
C GLY A 537 -10.30 25.11 22.97
N ALA A 538 -9.30 24.47 23.60
CA ALA A 538 -9.36 24.07 25.00
C ALA A 538 -9.29 25.30 25.94
N ALA A 539 -9.79 25.12 27.17
CA ALA A 539 -9.68 26.17 28.19
C ALA A 539 -8.19 26.37 28.57
N ALA A 540 -7.69 27.59 28.44
CA ALA A 540 -6.32 27.94 28.76
C ALA A 540 -6.25 28.98 29.89
N SER A 541 -5.21 28.88 30.72
CA SER A 541 -4.87 29.83 31.76
C SER A 541 -3.36 30.07 31.79
N ALA A 542 -2.94 31.15 32.39
CA ALA A 542 -1.51 31.51 32.48
C ALA A 542 -1.20 32.23 33.81
N SER A 543 0.09 32.28 34.17
CA SER A 543 0.58 33.01 35.31
C SER A 543 0.34 34.53 35.19
N SER A 544 0.46 35.04 33.95
CA SER A 544 0.23 36.46 33.63
C SER A 544 -0.14 36.64 32.17
N THR A 545 -0.62 37.83 31.83
CA THR A 545 -0.90 38.29 30.49
C THR A 545 -0.29 39.65 30.28
N GLU A 546 0.40 39.88 29.16
CA GLU A 546 0.98 41.17 28.82
C GLU A 546 -0.11 42.25 28.74
N TRP A 547 0.17 43.43 29.27
CA TRP A 547 -0.80 44.50 29.48
C TRP A 547 -0.49 45.82 28.76
N TRP A 548 0.73 45.97 28.28
CA TRP A 548 1.21 47.28 27.82
C TRP A 548 0.55 47.80 26.56
N ASN A 549 0.00 46.90 25.71
CA ASN A 549 -0.77 47.29 24.54
C ASN A 549 -2.26 46.94 24.71
N PRO A 550 -3.10 47.87 25.13
CA PRO A 550 -4.52 47.57 25.39
C PRO A 550 -5.37 47.36 24.14
N PHE A 551 -4.80 47.49 22.95
CA PHE A 551 -5.47 47.24 21.68
C PHE A 551 -5.25 45.83 21.14
N VAL A 552 -4.43 45.00 21.80
CA VAL A 552 -4.13 43.62 21.42
C VAL A 552 -4.53 42.69 22.55
N ASP A 553 -5.29 41.65 22.22
CA ASP A 553 -5.68 40.59 23.15
C ASP A 553 -4.58 39.50 23.22
N TYR A 554 -3.87 39.46 24.34
CA TYR A 554 -2.79 38.49 24.62
C TYR A 554 -3.28 37.37 25.57
N ALA A 555 -4.56 37.14 25.70
CA ALA A 555 -5.12 36.14 26.62
C ALA A 555 -4.60 34.72 26.35
N PRO A 556 -4.52 33.85 27.37
CA PRO A 556 -3.99 32.48 27.22
C PRO A 556 -4.69 31.66 26.15
N GLY A 557 -6.00 31.89 25.92
CA GLY A 557 -6.76 31.23 24.87
C GLY A 557 -6.25 31.48 23.44
N LYS A 558 -5.46 32.56 23.25
CA LYS A 558 -4.84 32.88 21.95
C LYS A 558 -3.69 31.96 21.57
N ALA A 559 -3.20 31.16 22.49
CA ALA A 559 -2.23 30.12 22.20
C ALA A 559 -2.86 28.79 21.77
N VAL A 560 -4.20 28.69 21.68
CA VAL A 560 -4.91 27.44 21.34
C VAL A 560 -6.14 27.68 20.46
N ASP A 561 -6.26 28.86 19.84
CA ASP A 561 -7.43 29.23 19.03
C ASP A 561 -7.33 28.79 17.55
N GLY A 562 -6.18 28.24 17.14
CA GLY A 562 -5.92 27.77 15.78
C GLY A 562 -5.53 28.88 14.79
N ASP A 563 -5.33 30.11 15.28
CA ASP A 563 -4.95 31.27 14.46
C ASP A 563 -3.53 31.74 14.81
N THR A 564 -2.56 31.40 13.98
CA THR A 564 -1.14 31.81 14.16
C THR A 564 -0.89 33.32 14.02
N ALA A 565 -1.91 34.10 13.64
CA ALA A 565 -1.85 35.56 13.65
C ALA A 565 -2.11 36.13 15.07
N THR A 566 -2.72 35.37 15.96
CA THR A 566 -2.91 35.71 17.38
C THR A 566 -1.82 35.07 18.25
N ARG A 567 -1.72 35.44 19.50
CA ARG A 567 -0.76 34.86 20.46
C ARG A 567 -1.12 35.15 21.91
N TRP A 568 -0.72 34.26 22.80
CA TRP A 568 -0.54 34.60 24.22
C TRP A 568 0.81 35.29 24.42
N ALA A 569 0.88 36.25 25.31
CA ALA A 569 2.13 36.84 25.80
C ALA A 569 2.07 37.05 27.30
N SER A 570 3.19 36.74 28.00
CA SER A 570 3.33 36.91 29.44
C SER A 570 3.87 38.29 29.82
N GLU A 571 3.83 38.65 31.11
CA GLU A 571 4.69 39.69 31.67
C GLU A 571 6.20 39.36 31.50
N TRP A 572 7.05 40.38 31.61
CA TRP A 572 8.46 40.30 31.25
C TRP A 572 9.33 39.78 32.40
N SER A 573 9.02 38.60 32.89
CA SER A 573 9.80 37.88 33.91
C SER A 573 10.05 36.43 33.51
N ASP A 574 11.03 35.77 34.14
CA ASP A 574 11.46 34.44 33.75
C ASP A 574 10.50 33.33 34.20
N ASP A 575 9.91 33.44 35.40
CA ASP A 575 9.04 32.44 35.99
C ASP A 575 7.56 32.64 35.52
N GLN A 576 7.26 32.26 34.31
CA GLN A 576 5.94 32.38 33.72
C GLN A 576 5.48 31.04 33.13
N TRP A 577 4.19 30.84 33.12
CA TRP A 577 3.62 29.61 32.49
C TRP A 577 2.31 29.88 31.78
N VAL A 578 2.03 29.03 30.79
CA VAL A 578 0.70 28.85 30.15
C VAL A 578 0.33 27.39 30.23
N GLN A 579 -0.94 27.11 30.55
CA GLN A 579 -1.46 25.73 30.62
C GLN A 579 -2.81 25.61 29.96
N VAL A 580 -3.13 24.39 29.53
CA VAL A 580 -4.39 24.02 28.92
C VAL A 580 -5.08 22.91 29.72
N ASP A 581 -6.38 22.95 29.84
CA ASP A 581 -7.25 21.88 30.35
C ASP A 581 -7.85 21.13 29.16
N LEU A 582 -7.47 19.88 28.94
CA LEU A 582 -7.93 19.03 27.85
C LEU A 582 -9.35 18.49 28.09
N GLY A 583 -10.01 18.90 29.19
CA GLY A 583 -11.37 18.51 29.56
C GLY A 583 -11.48 17.11 30.19
N SER A 584 -10.62 16.18 29.79
CA SER A 584 -10.55 14.83 30.34
C SER A 584 -9.10 14.30 30.33
N ALA A 585 -8.85 13.20 31.02
CA ALA A 585 -7.53 12.57 31.01
C ALA A 585 -7.25 11.91 29.65
N HIS A 586 -6.10 12.21 29.07
CA HIS A 586 -5.59 11.66 27.83
C HIS A 586 -4.16 11.10 28.07
N THR A 587 -3.73 10.18 27.22
CA THR A 587 -2.32 9.83 27.13
C THR A 587 -1.63 10.81 26.20
N VAL A 588 -0.70 11.64 26.70
CA VAL A 588 0.03 12.66 25.94
C VAL A 588 1.48 12.22 25.76
N ARG A 589 2.04 12.45 24.59
CA ARG A 589 3.46 12.15 24.29
C ARG A 589 4.18 13.19 23.45
N ARG A 590 3.49 14.23 22.99
CA ARG A 590 4.07 15.31 22.17
C ARG A 590 3.39 16.65 22.45
N VAL A 591 4.18 17.69 22.48
CA VAL A 591 3.75 19.08 22.52
C VAL A 591 4.46 19.87 21.42
N THR A 592 3.77 20.75 20.73
CA THR A 592 4.35 21.71 19.79
C THR A 592 4.16 23.12 20.31
N LEU A 593 5.21 23.94 20.20
CA LEU A 593 5.24 25.32 20.66
C LEU A 593 5.62 26.20 19.48
N ASP A 594 4.69 26.98 18.94
CA ASP A 594 4.99 27.99 17.92
C ASP A 594 5.28 29.32 18.63
N TRP A 595 6.59 29.57 18.82
CA TRP A 595 7.06 30.78 19.47
C TRP A 595 6.97 32.00 18.54
N GLU A 596 6.54 33.10 19.10
CA GLU A 596 6.79 34.41 18.52
C GLU A 596 8.28 34.84 18.83
N ALA A 597 8.72 36.04 18.48
CA ALA A 597 10.07 36.52 18.74
C ALA A 597 10.49 36.48 20.23
N ALA A 598 9.52 36.50 21.15
CA ALA A 598 9.73 36.37 22.60
C ALA A 598 9.62 34.92 23.05
N TYR A 599 10.67 34.13 22.83
CA TYR A 599 10.67 32.69 23.04
C TYR A 599 11.31 32.28 24.39
N GLY A 600 11.07 31.00 24.75
CA GLY A 600 11.73 30.37 25.91
C GLY A 600 13.10 29.81 25.54
N LYS A 601 14.19 30.36 26.13
CA LYS A 601 15.53 29.79 26.04
C LYS A 601 15.67 28.55 26.92
N ALA A 602 15.14 28.62 28.13
CA ALA A 602 14.96 27.44 28.97
C ALA A 602 13.50 27.34 29.42
N TYR A 603 12.93 26.16 29.28
CA TYR A 603 11.53 25.88 29.68
C TYR A 603 11.35 24.41 30.02
N ARG A 604 10.24 24.10 30.69
CA ARG A 604 9.77 22.73 30.97
C ARG A 604 8.40 22.52 30.36
N VAL A 605 8.17 21.30 29.91
CA VAL A 605 6.81 20.80 29.63
C VAL A 605 6.42 19.92 30.81
N GLU A 606 5.29 20.24 31.41
CA GLU A 606 4.76 19.58 32.61
C GLU A 606 3.34 19.10 32.34
N VAL A 607 2.99 17.94 32.92
CA VAL A 607 1.67 17.35 32.82
C VAL A 607 1.08 17.11 34.20
N SER A 608 -0.26 17.13 34.28
CA SER A 608 -1.00 16.83 35.49
C SER A 608 -2.33 16.17 35.16
N THR A 609 -2.83 15.31 36.04
CA THR A 609 -4.16 14.72 35.94
C THR A 609 -5.22 15.50 36.71
N ASP A 610 -4.81 16.34 37.67
CA ASP A 610 -5.68 17.07 38.61
C ASP A 610 -5.47 18.60 38.63
N GLY A 611 -4.42 19.10 37.94
CA GLY A 611 -4.06 20.51 37.87
C GLY A 611 -3.28 21.04 39.08
N SER A 612 -2.95 20.19 40.05
CA SER A 612 -2.19 20.54 41.28
C SER A 612 -0.85 19.83 41.37
N ASP A 613 -0.81 18.54 41.08
CA ASP A 613 0.41 17.74 41.07
C ASP A 613 1.01 17.69 39.66
N TRP A 614 2.18 18.29 39.47
CA TRP A 614 2.82 18.46 38.16
C TRP A 614 4.06 17.59 38.02
N GLN A 615 4.09 16.81 36.95
CA GLN A 615 5.22 16.02 36.51
C GLN A 615 5.91 16.71 35.35
N THR A 616 7.19 17.01 35.45
CA THR A 616 8.03 17.46 34.33
C THR A 616 8.27 16.25 33.40
N VAL A 617 7.82 16.33 32.16
CA VAL A 617 8.00 15.27 31.15
C VAL A 617 9.10 15.60 30.16
N SER A 618 9.48 16.89 30.04
CA SER A 618 10.61 17.36 29.24
C SER A 618 11.15 18.70 29.73
N SER A 619 12.40 18.95 29.46
CA SER A 619 13.02 20.25 29.71
C SER A 619 14.09 20.58 28.66
N THR A 620 14.25 21.86 28.32
CA THR A 620 15.30 22.37 27.45
C THR A 620 15.97 23.58 28.08
N THR A 621 17.27 23.80 27.75
CA THR A 621 18.04 24.98 28.11
C THR A 621 18.65 25.67 26.89
N THR A 622 18.30 25.20 25.70
CA THR A 622 18.88 25.60 24.41
C THR A 622 17.83 26.00 23.37
N GLY A 623 16.63 26.41 23.81
CA GLY A 623 15.59 26.90 22.90
C GLY A 623 16.09 28.09 22.08
N ASP A 624 15.72 28.13 20.82
CA ASP A 624 16.16 29.11 19.82
C ASP A 624 14.95 29.82 19.11
N GLY A 625 13.72 29.54 19.55
CA GLY A 625 12.50 30.11 18.99
C GLY A 625 11.99 29.33 17.79
N GLY A 626 11.03 29.92 17.04
CA GLY A 626 10.35 29.22 15.95
C GLY A 626 9.40 28.15 16.45
N VAL A 627 9.36 26.98 15.80
CA VAL A 627 8.46 25.88 16.19
C VAL A 627 9.24 24.76 16.85
N ASP A 628 9.05 24.62 18.16
CA ASP A 628 9.61 23.49 18.93
C ASP A 628 8.63 22.29 18.89
N THR A 629 9.16 21.10 18.64
CA THR A 629 8.45 19.84 18.80
C THR A 629 9.06 19.04 19.94
N VAL A 630 8.37 19.01 21.08
CA VAL A 630 8.83 18.36 22.31
C VAL A 630 8.18 16.99 22.44
N ARG A 631 8.99 15.92 22.42
CA ARG A 631 8.54 14.51 22.55
C ARG A 631 9.00 13.95 23.88
N PHE A 632 8.16 13.09 24.49
CA PHE A 632 8.44 12.43 25.76
C PHE A 632 7.73 11.08 25.87
N ALA A 633 8.10 10.31 26.87
CA ALA A 633 7.42 9.04 27.17
C ALA A 633 5.92 9.30 27.44
N ALA A 634 5.06 8.41 26.97
CA ALA A 634 3.61 8.52 27.16
C ALA A 634 3.26 8.80 28.63
N ALA A 635 2.54 9.88 28.91
CA ALA A 635 2.15 10.31 30.23
C ALA A 635 0.65 10.60 30.30
N PRO A 636 -0.04 10.17 31.37
CA PRO A 636 -1.45 10.53 31.57
C PRO A 636 -1.53 12.05 31.93
N ALA A 637 -2.38 12.79 31.23
CA ALA A 637 -2.58 14.22 31.42
C ALA A 637 -4.02 14.66 31.15
N ARG A 638 -4.59 15.45 32.02
CA ARG A 638 -5.71 16.32 31.73
C ARG A 638 -5.23 17.75 31.50
N TYR A 639 -4.16 18.12 32.21
CA TYR A 639 -3.58 19.46 32.10
C TYR A 639 -2.15 19.34 31.53
N VAL A 640 -1.83 20.23 30.61
CA VAL A 640 -0.47 20.38 30.06
C VAL A 640 -0.01 21.81 30.22
N ARG A 641 1.19 22.01 30.76
CA ARG A 641 1.75 23.32 31.04
C ARG A 641 3.13 23.48 30.39
N VAL A 642 3.35 24.65 29.81
CA VAL A 642 4.68 25.12 29.39
C VAL A 642 5.12 26.14 30.43
N HIS A 643 6.22 25.83 31.13
CA HIS A 643 6.73 26.62 32.21
C HIS A 643 8.11 27.19 31.83
N GLY A 644 8.17 28.49 31.62
CA GLY A 644 9.41 29.21 31.30
C GLY A 644 10.33 29.29 32.50
N VAL A 645 11.61 29.06 32.24
CA VAL A 645 12.70 29.14 33.25
C VAL A 645 13.66 30.26 32.91
N GLN A 646 13.92 30.49 31.63
CA GLN A 646 14.75 31.58 31.11
C GLN A 646 14.22 32.07 29.79
N ARG A 647 14.01 33.36 29.67
CA ARG A 647 13.60 34.03 28.44
C ARG A 647 14.74 34.04 27.42
N GLY A 648 14.40 33.95 26.12
CA GLY A 648 15.35 34.12 25.02
C GLY A 648 15.58 35.57 24.60
N SER A 649 14.74 36.50 25.08
CA SER A 649 14.77 37.93 24.74
C SER A 649 14.53 38.82 25.98
N GLN A 650 14.55 40.13 25.81
CA GLN A 650 14.19 41.08 26.87
C GLN A 650 12.69 41.11 27.19
N TRP A 651 11.87 40.61 26.30
CA TRP A 651 10.40 40.50 26.43
C TRP A 651 10.03 39.32 27.32
N GLY A 652 8.72 39.06 27.54
CA GLY A 652 8.20 37.86 28.22
C GLY A 652 8.36 36.56 27.41
N TYR A 653 7.38 35.68 27.54
CA TYR A 653 7.16 34.53 26.67
C TYR A 653 5.97 34.79 25.77
N SER A 654 6.02 34.39 24.51
CA SER A 654 4.94 34.60 23.59
C SER A 654 4.78 33.38 22.68
N LEU A 655 3.60 32.73 22.75
CA LEU A 655 3.23 31.60 21.93
C LEU A 655 2.08 31.96 20.99
N ARG A 656 2.28 31.71 19.69
CA ARG A 656 1.22 31.77 18.70
C ARG A 656 0.31 30.57 18.82
N GLU A 657 0.91 29.38 18.98
CA GLU A 657 0.16 28.14 19.13
C GLU A 657 0.85 27.17 20.10
N LEU A 658 0.03 26.52 20.92
CA LEU A 658 0.37 25.39 21.77
C LEU A 658 -0.42 24.17 21.29
N GLY A 659 0.26 23.20 20.69
CA GLY A 659 -0.34 21.93 20.32
C GLY A 659 -0.04 20.85 21.35
N VAL A 660 -1.06 20.05 21.71
CA VAL A 660 -0.93 18.88 22.58
C VAL A 660 -1.47 17.66 21.84
N TYR A 661 -0.69 16.57 21.80
CA TYR A 661 -1.03 15.42 21.01
C TYR A 661 -0.92 14.15 21.85
N GLY A 662 -1.97 13.31 21.73
CA GLY A 662 -2.00 11.97 22.28
C GLY A 662 -1.37 10.93 21.34
N GLY A 663 -1.33 9.67 21.73
CA GLY A 663 -0.97 8.51 20.93
C GLY A 663 -1.41 7.24 21.60
#